data_d63061f7bfa2e692b06ce8f077e20718
#
_entry.id   d63061f7bfa2e692b06ce8f077e20718
#
_cell.length_a   1.000
_cell.length_b   1.000
_cell.length_c   1.000
_cell.angle_alpha   90.00
_cell.angle_beta   90.00
_cell.angle_gamma   90.00
#
_symmetry.space_group_name_H-M   'P 1'
#
loop_
_entity.id
_entity.type
_entity.pdbx_description
1 polymer ?
#
loop_
_entity_poly.entity_id
_entity_poly.type
_entity_poly.pdbx_seq_one_letter_code
_entity_poly.pdbx_strand_id
1 'polypeptide(L)'
;MPALATAALLLPLLGAAPSAAVAPDAPPAPDRLQRAFAAAAAEYHVPQSVLLGVSYLQSRWDAHGGAPSVTGGYGPLHLTDARTALAGTPRSHHGEGGEDPRGDDARARLRVGGSGRTATAPAADLPARLTTLPKAAGLTGLSPESLRTDPAANVAGGAALLAAAQRELGEPLSPDPADWYGAVARFSGAEDSATAASYANDVYEVIRTGEQRTTDAGQRVALAARPGLAPDVSQLGDAGLRAASAAGTECPRSVSCEWVPAPYEEFGDGDYGNHDLGDRPASQRIRYIVVHDTEGTWNGVLNLVQDPTYVSWNYTLRSTDGHIAQHVKAKDVAWHAGNWYVNAGSIGLEHEGFLTEPDAWYTEAMYRSSARLVRYLAVKYGIPLDRQHVLGHDNVPGTTTATIPGMHTDPGPYWDWRHYFQLLGRPVEPTAGKKSSLVTIRPDYDANRPEYTGCETPGEPCAAHGSSEVRLYSDHDVKAPLIKDVGLGGTPTTGVNDLSSRVSTGQQYAVADRWGDWTAIWYLGQKAWFHNPRRSPAAVPASGRVITPRKGLDSVPVYGRAYPEKAAYPADVPAQAVSPLPYTLPAGQKYVVGEKVPGEYYYAVTFDEASHRVVRGEDQYYEIQYGHRVAFVRAADVTVSAAR
;
A
#
# COMPACT_ATOMS: atom_id res chain seq x y z
N MET A 1 -25.91 -32.71 87.67
CA MET A 1 -25.22 -31.71 86.81
C MET A 1 -24.39 -32.49 85.86
N PRO A 2 -24.72 -32.52 84.56
CA PRO A 2 -23.91 -33.24 83.54
C PRO A 2 -22.96 -32.29 82.82
N ALA A 3 -21.76 -32.80 82.60
CA ALA A 3 -20.69 -32.15 81.81
C ALA A 3 -20.94 -32.31 80.33
N LEU A 4 -20.79 -31.21 79.60
CA LEU A 4 -20.80 -31.14 78.15
C LEU A 4 -19.40 -31.51 77.64
N ALA A 5 -19.32 -32.55 76.81
CA ALA A 5 -18.15 -32.94 76.08
C ALA A 5 -18.18 -32.25 74.67
N THR A 6 -17.21 -31.41 74.38
CA THR A 6 -16.99 -30.80 73.07
C THR A 6 -16.15 -31.73 72.20
N ALA A 7 -16.71 -32.28 71.15
CA ALA A 7 -15.99 -33.02 70.15
C ALA A 7 -15.36 -32.04 69.10
N ALA A 8 -14.06 -32.03 69.02
CA ALA A 8 -13.31 -31.31 67.99
C ALA A 8 -13.25 -32.16 66.71
N LEU A 9 -13.81 -31.67 65.59
CA LEU A 9 -13.64 -32.22 64.25
C LEU A 9 -12.31 -31.76 63.69
N LEU A 10 -11.38 -32.66 63.45
CA LEU A 10 -10.19 -32.49 62.67
C LEU A 10 -10.54 -32.69 61.20
N LEU A 11 -10.57 -31.61 60.42
CA LEU A 11 -10.56 -31.64 58.93
C LEU A 11 -9.11 -31.79 58.43
N PRO A 12 -8.82 -32.69 57.46
CA PRO A 12 -7.52 -32.75 56.84
C PRO A 12 -7.34 -31.58 55.87
N LEU A 13 -6.30 -30.77 56.05
CA LEU A 13 -5.80 -29.79 55.11
C LEU A 13 -5.26 -30.53 53.88
N LEU A 14 -6.01 -30.57 52.79
CA LEU A 14 -5.54 -30.91 51.48
C LEU A 14 -4.60 -29.78 51.03
N GLY A 15 -3.29 -30.02 51.04
CA GLY A 15 -2.28 -29.13 50.48
C GLY A 15 -2.49 -28.99 48.97
N ALA A 16 -2.82 -27.79 48.54
CA ALA A 16 -2.74 -27.42 47.11
C ALA A 16 -1.29 -27.48 46.66
N ALA A 17 -0.97 -28.36 45.71
CA ALA A 17 0.30 -28.35 45.02
C ALA A 17 0.47 -27.00 44.30
N PRO A 18 1.64 -26.37 44.35
CA PRO A 18 1.88 -25.17 43.59
C PRO A 18 1.75 -25.50 42.08
N SER A 19 0.84 -24.81 41.37
CA SER A 19 0.82 -24.81 39.92
C SER A 19 2.19 -24.37 39.45
N ALA A 20 2.92 -25.24 38.75
CA ALA A 20 4.14 -24.87 38.08
C ALA A 20 3.77 -23.77 37.07
N ALA A 21 4.26 -22.54 37.30
CA ALA A 21 4.22 -21.49 36.31
C ALA A 21 4.97 -22.00 35.07
N VAL A 22 4.26 -22.12 33.97
CA VAL A 22 4.90 -22.38 32.67
C VAL A 22 5.82 -21.17 32.44
N ALA A 23 7.14 -21.42 32.45
CA ALA A 23 8.08 -20.39 32.10
C ALA A 23 7.76 -19.92 30.67
N PRO A 24 7.74 -18.59 30.39
CA PRO A 24 7.59 -18.13 29.02
C PRO A 24 8.70 -18.76 28.18
N ASP A 25 8.30 -19.34 27.04
CA ASP A 25 9.24 -19.94 26.10
C ASP A 25 10.35 -18.92 25.79
N ALA A 26 11.60 -19.37 25.91
CA ALA A 26 12.74 -18.56 25.54
C ALA A 26 12.58 -18.14 24.05
N PRO A 27 12.84 -16.87 23.69
CA PRO A 27 12.72 -16.44 22.32
C PRO A 27 13.52 -17.36 21.40
N PRO A 28 12.98 -17.78 20.24
CA PRO A 28 13.63 -18.72 19.35
C PRO A 28 15.00 -18.17 18.91
N ALA A 29 15.98 -19.05 18.73
CA ALA A 29 17.30 -18.65 18.29
C ALA A 29 17.20 -17.83 16.97
N PRO A 30 17.93 -16.72 16.84
CA PRO A 30 17.75 -15.73 15.77
C PRO A 30 18.06 -16.23 14.35
N ASP A 31 18.53 -17.46 14.22
CA ASP A 31 18.85 -18.14 12.95
C ASP A 31 18.04 -19.44 12.73
N ARG A 32 16.98 -19.67 13.51
CA ARG A 32 16.13 -20.87 13.39
C ARG A 32 15.54 -21.02 12.00
N LEU A 33 15.00 -19.92 11.44
CA LEU A 33 14.41 -19.92 10.11
C LEU A 33 15.46 -20.18 9.02
N GLN A 34 16.65 -19.59 9.13
CA GLN A 34 17.76 -19.83 8.20
C GLN A 34 18.15 -21.32 8.18
N ARG A 35 18.18 -21.98 9.35
CA ARG A 35 18.44 -23.41 9.45
C ARG A 35 17.31 -24.26 8.86
N ALA A 36 16.05 -23.82 8.99
CA ALA A 36 14.91 -24.50 8.37
C ALA A 36 15.03 -24.49 6.84
N PHE A 37 15.42 -23.35 6.25
CA PHE A 37 15.72 -23.27 4.81
C PHE A 37 16.82 -24.23 4.39
N ALA A 38 17.92 -24.32 5.14
CA ALA A 38 19.00 -25.23 4.84
C ALA A 38 18.61 -26.73 4.95
N ALA A 39 17.82 -27.05 5.98
CA ALA A 39 17.34 -28.42 6.19
C ALA A 39 16.36 -28.85 5.07
N ALA A 40 15.36 -28.04 4.76
CA ALA A 40 14.41 -28.33 3.69
C ALA A 40 15.06 -28.40 2.30
N ALA A 41 16.02 -27.51 2.02
CA ALA A 41 16.80 -27.54 0.80
C ALA A 41 17.56 -28.88 0.62
N ALA A 42 18.18 -29.38 1.70
CA ALA A 42 18.87 -30.65 1.68
C ALA A 42 17.90 -31.84 1.56
N GLU A 43 16.80 -31.84 2.29
CA GLU A 43 15.81 -32.92 2.31
C GLU A 43 15.13 -33.12 0.94
N TYR A 44 14.73 -32.03 0.30
CA TYR A 44 14.01 -32.07 -0.99
C TYR A 44 14.93 -31.91 -2.21
N HIS A 45 16.25 -31.80 -2.01
CA HIS A 45 17.25 -31.58 -3.06
C HIS A 45 16.99 -30.32 -3.91
N VAL A 46 16.53 -29.24 -3.27
CA VAL A 46 16.33 -27.93 -3.88
C VAL A 46 17.52 -27.03 -3.54
N PRO A 47 18.12 -26.29 -4.48
CA PRO A 47 19.17 -25.34 -4.13
C PRO A 47 18.64 -24.32 -3.11
N GLN A 48 19.34 -24.16 -1.98
CA GLN A 48 18.91 -23.26 -0.91
C GLN A 48 18.68 -21.83 -1.40
N SER A 49 19.49 -21.36 -2.37
CA SER A 49 19.32 -20.03 -2.96
C SER A 49 18.00 -19.86 -3.72
N VAL A 50 17.53 -20.93 -4.40
CA VAL A 50 16.22 -20.92 -5.08
C VAL A 50 15.09 -20.85 -4.06
N LEU A 51 15.15 -21.70 -3.02
CA LEU A 51 14.12 -21.71 -1.98
C LEU A 51 14.05 -20.39 -1.22
N LEU A 52 15.20 -19.79 -0.88
CA LEU A 52 15.26 -18.46 -0.26
C LEU A 52 14.74 -17.35 -1.19
N GLY A 53 15.10 -17.39 -2.48
CA GLY A 53 14.66 -16.40 -3.46
C GLY A 53 13.15 -16.44 -3.69
N VAL A 54 12.58 -17.64 -3.83
CA VAL A 54 11.11 -17.83 -3.96
C VAL A 54 10.40 -17.33 -2.71
N SER A 55 10.87 -17.70 -1.52
CA SER A 55 10.28 -17.24 -0.27
C SER A 55 10.34 -15.71 -0.11
N TYR A 56 11.43 -15.08 -0.56
CA TYR A 56 11.54 -13.62 -0.54
C TYR A 56 10.47 -12.97 -1.40
N LEU A 57 10.23 -13.47 -2.61
CA LEU A 57 9.19 -12.94 -3.50
C LEU A 57 7.77 -13.14 -2.93
N GLN A 58 7.56 -14.19 -2.15
CA GLN A 58 6.26 -14.52 -1.59
C GLN A 58 5.92 -13.74 -0.33
N SER A 59 6.89 -13.53 0.58
CA SER A 59 6.62 -12.96 1.90
C SER A 59 7.76 -12.11 2.46
N ARG A 60 8.87 -11.93 1.73
CA ARG A 60 10.10 -11.35 2.28
C ARG A 60 10.61 -12.12 3.51
N TRP A 61 10.35 -13.45 3.54
CA TRP A 61 10.63 -14.40 4.63
C TRP A 61 9.80 -14.22 5.90
N ASP A 62 8.80 -13.33 5.92
CA ASP A 62 7.93 -13.13 7.07
C ASP A 62 6.94 -14.29 7.23
N ALA A 63 6.56 -14.57 8.47
CA ALA A 63 5.63 -15.63 8.83
C ALA A 63 4.25 -15.11 9.22
N HIS A 64 4.11 -13.80 9.43
CA HIS A 64 2.89 -13.07 9.76
C HIS A 64 2.10 -13.68 10.93
N GLY A 65 2.80 -14.30 11.90
CA GLY A 65 2.15 -14.96 13.02
C GLY A 65 1.21 -16.11 12.65
N GLY A 66 1.24 -16.58 11.40
CA GLY A 66 0.32 -17.58 10.85
C GLY A 66 -0.98 -16.99 10.30
N ALA A 67 -1.09 -15.66 10.21
CA ALA A 67 -2.21 -15.00 9.55
C ALA A 67 -2.16 -15.22 8.02
N PRO A 68 -3.32 -15.40 7.35
CA PRO A 68 -3.37 -15.56 5.91
C PRO A 68 -3.29 -14.23 5.18
N SER A 69 -2.73 -14.24 3.97
CA SER A 69 -2.88 -13.13 3.03
C SER A 69 -4.30 -13.05 2.44
N VAL A 70 -4.58 -11.99 1.69
CA VAL A 70 -5.86 -11.78 0.97
C VAL A 70 -6.22 -12.98 0.08
N THR A 71 -5.24 -13.70 -0.44
CA THR A 71 -5.43 -14.91 -1.27
C THR A 71 -5.39 -16.22 -0.48
N GLY A 72 -5.30 -16.14 0.85
CA GLY A 72 -5.21 -17.30 1.72
C GLY A 72 -3.85 -17.98 1.72
N GLY A 73 -2.78 -17.24 1.46
CA GLY A 73 -1.40 -17.72 1.58
C GLY A 73 -0.89 -17.62 3.02
N TYR A 74 -0.15 -18.61 3.49
CA TYR A 74 0.37 -18.73 4.86
C TYR A 74 1.89 -18.85 4.86
N GLY A 75 2.51 -18.20 5.82
CA GLY A 75 3.92 -18.35 6.17
C GLY A 75 4.92 -17.96 5.08
N PRO A 76 6.23 -18.27 5.30
CA PRO A 76 7.32 -17.77 4.45
C PRO A 76 7.24 -18.16 2.97
N LEU A 77 6.64 -19.30 2.64
CA LEU A 77 6.44 -19.75 1.25
C LEU A 77 5.04 -19.46 0.71
N HIS A 78 4.22 -18.68 1.45
CA HIS A 78 2.88 -18.26 1.01
C HIS A 78 2.03 -19.45 0.50
N LEU A 79 2.04 -20.56 1.25
CA LEU A 79 1.28 -21.75 0.88
C LEU A 79 -0.22 -21.46 0.98
N THR A 80 -0.93 -21.51 -0.14
CA THR A 80 -2.30 -21.04 -0.25
C THR A 80 -3.34 -22.08 0.17
N ASP A 81 -4.28 -21.67 1.02
CA ASP A 81 -5.51 -22.39 1.36
C ASP A 81 -6.68 -21.40 1.40
N ALA A 82 -7.01 -20.87 0.23
CA ALA A 82 -8.01 -19.81 0.11
C ALA A 82 -9.39 -20.23 0.63
N ARG A 83 -9.74 -21.52 0.53
CA ARG A 83 -11.02 -22.02 1.06
C ARG A 83 -11.13 -21.86 2.58
N THR A 84 -10.07 -22.19 3.31
CA THR A 84 -10.04 -22.03 4.77
C THR A 84 -9.97 -20.57 5.17
N ALA A 85 -9.13 -19.77 4.51
CA ALA A 85 -8.99 -18.35 4.79
C ALA A 85 -10.29 -17.56 4.56
N LEU A 86 -11.00 -17.83 3.47
CA LEU A 86 -12.22 -17.12 3.11
C LEU A 86 -13.46 -17.58 3.88
N ALA A 87 -13.44 -18.77 4.48
CA ALA A 87 -14.57 -19.28 5.28
C ALA A 87 -14.79 -18.53 6.60
N GLY A 88 -13.79 -17.80 7.08
CA GLY A 88 -13.78 -17.12 8.37
C GLY A 88 -14.03 -15.62 8.36
N THR A 89 -14.19 -14.97 7.19
CA THR A 89 -14.18 -13.51 7.14
C THR A 89 -15.33 -12.95 6.29
N PRO A 90 -16.25 -12.15 6.90
CA PRO A 90 -17.12 -11.26 6.13
C PRO A 90 -16.24 -10.10 5.63
N ARG A 91 -15.91 -10.06 4.34
CA ARG A 91 -15.04 -9.04 3.76
C ARG A 91 -15.77 -8.27 2.69
N SER A 92 -16.14 -7.06 2.99
CA SER A 92 -16.42 -6.00 2.03
C SER A 92 -16.36 -4.68 2.77
N HIS A 93 -15.28 -3.94 2.61
CA HIS A 93 -15.14 -2.58 3.12
C HIS A 93 -15.40 -1.52 2.04
N HIS A 94 -15.55 -1.91 0.77
CA HIS A 94 -16.03 -1.00 -0.24
C HIS A 94 -17.53 -0.76 -0.06
N GLY A 95 -17.92 0.42 0.43
CA GLY A 95 -19.30 0.88 0.35
C GLY A 95 -19.92 1.50 1.59
N GLU A 96 -19.23 1.69 2.68
CA GLU A 96 -19.83 2.33 3.87
C GLU A 96 -19.41 3.77 4.11
N GLY A 97 -19.03 4.52 3.10
CA GLY A 97 -18.59 5.87 3.42
C GLY A 97 -18.76 6.91 2.39
N GLY A 98 -19.81 7.28 1.90
CA GLY A 98 -20.13 8.63 1.44
C GLY A 98 -19.18 9.41 0.53
N GLU A 99 -18.02 8.86 0.13
CA GLU A 99 -17.19 9.47 -0.89
C GLU A 99 -17.81 9.27 -2.27
N ASP A 100 -17.89 10.34 -3.07
CA ASP A 100 -18.13 10.27 -4.51
C ASP A 100 -16.75 10.08 -5.19
N PRO A 101 -16.42 8.89 -5.73
CA PRO A 101 -15.09 8.62 -6.28
C PRO A 101 -14.74 9.53 -7.46
N ARG A 102 -15.73 10.11 -8.12
CA ARG A 102 -15.56 11.12 -9.15
C ARG A 102 -15.14 12.46 -8.56
N GLY A 103 -15.82 12.93 -7.48
CA GLY A 103 -15.51 14.16 -6.77
C GLY A 103 -15.68 15.43 -7.59
N ASP A 104 -16.55 15.42 -8.61
CA ASP A 104 -16.87 16.58 -9.45
C ASP A 104 -18.17 17.25 -9.03
N ASP A 105 -18.11 18.49 -8.50
CA ASP A 105 -19.27 19.26 -8.08
C ASP A 105 -20.20 19.68 -9.24
N ALA A 106 -19.76 19.60 -10.49
CA ALA A 106 -20.58 19.91 -11.67
C ALA A 106 -21.59 18.81 -12.01
N ARG A 107 -21.44 17.62 -11.43
CA ARG A 107 -22.34 16.48 -11.63
C ARG A 107 -23.06 16.11 -10.34
N ALA A 108 -24.25 15.53 -10.46
CA ALA A 108 -24.94 14.93 -9.31
C ALA A 108 -24.05 13.82 -8.72
N ARG A 109 -24.04 13.69 -7.38
CA ARG A 109 -23.30 12.59 -6.73
C ARG A 109 -23.77 11.26 -7.28
N LEU A 110 -22.81 10.37 -7.52
CA LEU A 110 -23.12 8.99 -7.86
C LEU A 110 -24.05 8.40 -6.79
N ARG A 111 -25.19 7.91 -7.22
CA ARG A 111 -26.05 7.11 -6.35
C ARG A 111 -25.41 5.73 -6.31
N VAL A 112 -24.51 5.52 -5.37
CA VAL A 112 -23.99 4.19 -5.07
C VAL A 112 -25.19 3.35 -4.69
N GLY A 113 -25.71 2.60 -5.64
CA GLY A 113 -26.72 1.59 -5.37
C GLY A 113 -26.04 0.64 -4.41
N GLY A 114 -26.55 0.53 -3.17
CA GLY A 114 -26.05 -0.43 -2.19
C GLY A 114 -26.27 -1.85 -2.68
N SER A 115 -25.53 -2.25 -3.71
CA SER A 115 -25.36 -3.65 -4.03
C SER A 115 -24.39 -4.20 -3.00
N GLY A 116 -24.91 -4.48 -1.78
CA GLY A 116 -24.30 -5.44 -0.90
C GLY A 116 -24.14 -6.75 -1.66
N ARG A 117 -23.19 -6.81 -2.58
CA ARG A 117 -22.73 -8.08 -3.14
C ARG A 117 -21.95 -8.76 -2.04
N THR A 118 -22.67 -9.55 -1.24
CA THR A 118 -22.11 -10.58 -0.40
C THR A 118 -21.00 -11.29 -1.20
N ALA A 119 -19.82 -11.35 -0.60
CA ALA A 119 -18.73 -12.14 -1.13
C ALA A 119 -19.30 -13.48 -1.56
N THR A 120 -19.28 -13.76 -2.85
CA THR A 120 -19.73 -15.04 -3.39
C THR A 120 -18.86 -16.11 -2.76
N ALA A 121 -19.48 -17.13 -2.16
CA ALA A 121 -18.75 -18.28 -1.64
C ALA A 121 -17.74 -18.74 -2.70
N PRO A 122 -16.51 -19.13 -2.30
CA PRO A 122 -15.48 -19.53 -3.24
C PRO A 122 -16.04 -20.61 -4.17
N ALA A 123 -15.77 -20.48 -5.47
CA ALA A 123 -16.19 -21.46 -6.48
C ALA A 123 -15.80 -22.87 -6.02
N ALA A 124 -16.63 -23.87 -6.37
CA ALA A 124 -16.38 -25.26 -5.99
C ALA A 124 -14.98 -25.72 -6.43
N ASP A 125 -14.49 -25.22 -7.57
CA ASP A 125 -13.16 -25.48 -8.14
C ASP A 125 -12.31 -24.20 -8.09
N LEU A 126 -11.43 -24.10 -7.07
CA LEU A 126 -10.44 -23.02 -6.99
C LEU A 126 -9.26 -23.29 -7.92
N PRO A 127 -8.68 -22.28 -8.56
CA PRO A 127 -7.43 -22.42 -9.29
C PRO A 127 -6.32 -23.04 -8.44
N ALA A 128 -5.44 -23.83 -9.06
CA ALA A 128 -4.37 -24.54 -8.36
C ALA A 128 -3.45 -23.60 -7.52
N ARG A 129 -3.27 -22.34 -7.97
CA ARG A 129 -2.51 -21.32 -7.24
C ARG A 129 -3.12 -20.94 -5.88
N LEU A 130 -4.39 -21.21 -5.66
CA LEU A 130 -5.11 -20.91 -4.41
C LEU A 130 -5.27 -22.13 -3.49
N THR A 131 -4.66 -23.27 -3.85
CA THR A 131 -4.76 -24.55 -3.13
C THR A 131 -3.42 -25.26 -2.98
N THR A 132 -2.31 -24.52 -2.89
CA THR A 132 -0.96 -25.10 -2.83
C THR A 132 -0.66 -25.77 -1.47
N LEU A 133 -1.25 -25.30 -0.36
CA LEU A 133 -1.07 -25.88 0.97
C LEU A 133 -1.58 -27.32 1.07
N PRO A 134 -2.79 -27.70 0.60
CA PRO A 134 -3.21 -29.11 0.53
C PRO A 134 -2.28 -29.97 -0.31
N LYS A 135 -1.75 -29.46 -1.45
CA LYS A 135 -0.76 -30.19 -2.25
C LYS A 135 0.54 -30.41 -1.46
N ALA A 136 1.03 -29.38 -0.76
CA ALA A 136 2.21 -29.48 0.11
C ALA A 136 2.00 -30.50 1.25
N ALA A 137 0.82 -30.51 1.89
CA ALA A 137 0.48 -31.50 2.91
C ALA A 137 0.54 -32.93 2.37
N GLY A 138 0.01 -33.17 1.17
CA GLY A 138 0.10 -34.48 0.51
C GLY A 138 1.54 -34.91 0.17
N LEU A 139 2.40 -33.97 -0.21
CA LEU A 139 3.81 -34.25 -0.57
C LEU A 139 4.71 -34.50 0.64
N THR A 140 4.46 -33.82 1.75
CA THR A 140 5.29 -33.85 2.97
C THR A 140 4.77 -34.81 4.03
N GLY A 141 3.49 -35.16 4.01
CA GLY A 141 2.81 -35.86 5.10
C GLY A 141 2.57 -35.00 6.34
N LEU A 142 2.90 -33.70 6.31
CA LEU A 142 2.65 -32.76 7.39
C LEU A 142 1.16 -32.34 7.42
N SER A 143 0.67 -32.03 8.64
CA SER A 143 -0.72 -31.55 8.77
C SER A 143 -0.91 -30.15 8.14
N PRO A 144 -2.06 -29.84 7.55
CA PRO A 144 -2.37 -28.49 7.09
C PRO A 144 -2.18 -27.43 8.16
N GLU A 145 -2.52 -27.73 9.40
CA GLU A 145 -2.34 -26.81 10.53
C GLU A 145 -0.87 -26.48 10.80
N SER A 146 -0.01 -27.51 10.78
CA SER A 146 1.45 -27.30 10.92
C SER A 146 1.99 -26.44 9.78
N LEU A 147 1.53 -26.66 8.55
CA LEU A 147 1.95 -25.86 7.39
C LEU A 147 1.51 -24.39 7.47
N ARG A 148 0.39 -24.07 8.20
CA ARG A 148 -0.05 -22.69 8.43
C ARG A 148 0.74 -22.01 9.54
N THR A 149 1.00 -22.71 10.65
CA THR A 149 1.42 -22.10 11.92
C THR A 149 2.90 -22.26 12.24
N ASP A 150 3.59 -23.28 11.70
CA ASP A 150 5.04 -23.47 11.89
C ASP A 150 5.83 -23.05 10.64
N PRO A 151 6.63 -21.97 10.72
CA PRO A 151 7.44 -21.51 9.60
C PRO A 151 8.39 -22.57 9.04
N ALA A 152 8.91 -23.48 9.87
CA ALA A 152 9.81 -24.55 9.39
C ALA A 152 9.05 -25.60 8.57
N ALA A 153 7.84 -25.99 9.01
CA ALA A 153 6.95 -26.87 8.25
C ALA A 153 6.54 -26.21 6.93
N ASN A 154 6.22 -24.92 6.95
CA ASN A 154 5.87 -24.14 5.76
C ASN A 154 7.02 -24.14 4.73
N VAL A 155 8.25 -23.90 5.18
CA VAL A 155 9.45 -23.95 4.32
C VAL A 155 9.66 -25.36 3.71
N ALA A 156 9.45 -26.43 4.49
CA ALA A 156 9.49 -27.80 3.97
C ALA A 156 8.41 -28.05 2.90
N GLY A 157 7.17 -27.56 3.14
CA GLY A 157 6.08 -27.62 2.17
C GLY A 157 6.42 -26.94 0.85
N GLY A 158 7.00 -25.74 0.90
CA GLY A 158 7.45 -25.02 -0.29
C GLY A 158 8.57 -25.72 -1.05
N ALA A 159 9.55 -26.29 -0.33
CA ALA A 159 10.62 -27.06 -0.93
C ALA A 159 10.07 -28.32 -1.63
N ALA A 160 9.12 -29.02 -1.02
CA ALA A 160 8.46 -30.17 -1.61
C ALA A 160 7.71 -29.81 -2.90
N LEU A 161 7.02 -28.66 -2.93
CA LEU A 161 6.33 -28.14 -4.13
C LEU A 161 7.30 -27.81 -5.26
N LEU A 162 8.43 -27.15 -4.96
CA LEU A 162 9.47 -26.85 -5.95
C LEU A 162 10.06 -28.12 -6.54
N ALA A 163 10.41 -29.10 -5.69
CA ALA A 163 10.95 -30.38 -6.13
C ALA A 163 9.92 -31.18 -6.97
N ALA A 164 8.62 -31.11 -6.63
CA ALA A 164 7.55 -31.72 -7.41
C ALA A 164 7.41 -31.03 -8.78
N ALA A 165 7.41 -29.69 -8.81
CA ALA A 165 7.35 -28.92 -10.05
C ALA A 165 8.51 -29.26 -11.01
N GLN A 166 9.75 -29.39 -10.47
CA GLN A 166 10.93 -29.77 -11.25
C GLN A 166 10.77 -31.16 -11.88
N ARG A 167 10.29 -32.15 -11.10
CA ARG A 167 10.03 -33.51 -11.62
C ARG A 167 8.88 -33.55 -12.65
N GLU A 168 7.82 -32.76 -12.44
CA GLU A 168 6.70 -32.65 -13.36
C GLU A 168 7.11 -32.04 -14.72
N LEU A 169 8.19 -31.24 -14.76
CA LEU A 169 8.82 -30.74 -15.98
C LEU A 169 9.72 -31.79 -16.68
N GLY A 170 9.98 -32.92 -16.03
CA GLY A 170 10.94 -33.93 -16.52
C GLY A 170 12.40 -33.58 -16.23
N GLU A 171 12.64 -32.55 -15.43
CA GLU A 171 13.96 -32.04 -15.11
C GLU A 171 14.57 -32.74 -13.87
N PRO A 172 15.90 -32.92 -13.83
CA PRO A 172 16.57 -33.49 -12.67
C PRO A 172 16.57 -32.52 -11.49
N LEU A 173 16.65 -33.06 -10.27
CA LEU A 173 16.88 -32.25 -9.05
C LEU A 173 18.35 -31.82 -9.02
N SER A 174 18.71 -30.86 -9.86
CA SER A 174 20.09 -30.37 -9.99
C SER A 174 20.54 -29.56 -8.76
N PRO A 175 21.80 -29.66 -8.35
CA PRO A 175 22.39 -28.78 -7.33
C PRO A 175 22.66 -27.36 -7.88
N ASP A 176 22.63 -27.16 -9.21
CA ASP A 176 22.81 -25.86 -9.82
C ASP A 176 21.48 -25.08 -9.81
N PRO A 177 21.40 -23.90 -9.16
CA PRO A 177 20.19 -23.08 -9.19
C PRO A 177 19.80 -22.60 -10.59
N ALA A 178 20.71 -22.60 -11.57
CA ALA A 178 20.39 -22.20 -12.95
C ALA A 178 19.35 -23.14 -13.60
N ASP A 179 19.31 -24.39 -13.21
CA ASP A 179 18.44 -25.44 -13.78
C ASP A 179 17.03 -25.48 -13.18
N TRP A 180 16.61 -24.44 -12.46
CA TRP A 180 15.33 -24.40 -11.73
C TRP A 180 14.36 -23.34 -12.24
N TYR A 181 14.66 -22.70 -13.35
CA TYR A 181 13.85 -21.59 -13.86
C TYR A 181 12.39 -22.00 -14.11
N GLY A 182 12.18 -23.15 -14.75
CA GLY A 182 10.84 -23.69 -15.04
C GLY A 182 10.03 -23.98 -13.78
N ALA A 183 10.66 -24.61 -12.76
CA ALA A 183 10.01 -24.90 -11.48
C ALA A 183 9.65 -23.62 -10.71
N VAL A 184 10.54 -22.63 -10.72
CA VAL A 184 10.28 -21.31 -10.13
C VAL A 184 9.13 -20.61 -10.85
N ALA A 185 9.11 -20.64 -12.18
CA ALA A 185 8.02 -20.07 -12.98
C ALA A 185 6.66 -20.73 -12.65
N ARG A 186 6.61 -22.07 -12.50
CA ARG A 186 5.39 -22.78 -12.08
C ARG A 186 4.99 -22.48 -10.64
N PHE A 187 5.95 -22.26 -9.74
CA PHE A 187 5.65 -21.95 -8.33
C PHE A 187 4.86 -20.66 -8.18
N SER A 188 5.00 -19.69 -9.09
CA SER A 188 4.21 -18.46 -9.09
C SER A 188 2.69 -18.73 -9.13
N GLY A 189 2.28 -19.89 -9.68
CA GLY A 189 0.89 -20.20 -9.93
C GLY A 189 0.26 -19.40 -11.08
N ALA A 190 1.08 -18.67 -11.85
CA ALA A 190 0.63 -17.88 -12.98
C ALA A 190 0.03 -18.76 -14.08
N GLU A 191 -1.00 -18.24 -14.75
CA GLU A 191 -1.70 -18.93 -15.82
C GLU A 191 -1.08 -18.69 -17.21
N ASP A 192 -0.26 -17.65 -17.32
CA ASP A 192 0.40 -17.25 -18.56
C ASP A 192 1.91 -17.18 -18.43
N SER A 193 2.60 -17.35 -19.55
CA SER A 193 4.06 -17.42 -19.62
C SER A 193 4.76 -16.09 -19.28
N ALA A 194 4.12 -14.94 -19.53
CA ALA A 194 4.74 -13.64 -19.25
C ALA A 194 4.72 -13.34 -17.75
N THR A 195 3.63 -13.66 -17.05
CA THR A 195 3.54 -13.54 -15.58
C THR A 195 4.55 -14.47 -14.91
N ALA A 196 4.57 -15.74 -15.33
CA ALA A 196 5.51 -16.73 -14.79
C ALA A 196 6.97 -16.33 -15.02
N ALA A 197 7.29 -15.83 -16.22
CA ALA A 197 8.63 -15.33 -16.54
C ALA A 197 9.00 -14.08 -15.72
N SER A 198 8.07 -13.14 -15.57
CA SER A 198 8.29 -11.93 -14.75
C SER A 198 8.64 -12.31 -13.30
N TYR A 199 7.84 -13.20 -12.70
CA TYR A 199 8.08 -13.72 -11.37
C TYR A 199 9.43 -14.44 -11.25
N ALA A 200 9.71 -15.39 -12.15
CA ALA A 200 10.97 -16.14 -12.13
C ALA A 200 12.19 -15.19 -12.29
N ASN A 201 12.12 -14.23 -13.20
CA ASN A 201 13.17 -13.23 -13.37
C ASN A 201 13.43 -12.44 -12.08
N ASP A 202 12.39 -12.08 -11.34
CA ASP A 202 12.51 -11.39 -10.05
C ASP A 202 13.18 -12.28 -8.98
N VAL A 203 12.81 -13.56 -8.91
CA VAL A 203 13.49 -14.52 -8.03
C VAL A 203 14.98 -14.58 -8.36
N TYR A 204 15.33 -14.72 -9.62
CA TYR A 204 16.73 -14.77 -10.05
C TYR A 204 17.47 -13.44 -9.87
N GLU A 205 16.77 -12.31 -9.97
CA GLU A 205 17.37 -11.01 -9.64
C GLU A 205 17.74 -10.93 -8.16
N VAL A 206 16.85 -11.37 -7.27
CA VAL A 206 17.11 -11.43 -5.83
C VAL A 206 18.28 -12.38 -5.53
N ILE A 207 18.39 -13.52 -6.22
CA ILE A 207 19.53 -14.43 -6.04
C ILE A 207 20.84 -13.78 -6.54
N ARG A 208 20.81 -13.04 -7.63
CA ARG A 208 22.00 -12.33 -8.15
C ARG A 208 22.47 -11.22 -7.24
N THR A 209 21.54 -10.43 -6.68
CA THR A 209 21.88 -9.29 -5.82
C THR A 209 22.15 -9.69 -4.38
N GLY A 210 21.55 -10.78 -3.93
CA GLY A 210 21.53 -11.17 -2.53
C GLY A 210 20.59 -10.29 -1.70
N GLU A 211 20.13 -10.80 -0.57
CA GLU A 211 19.29 -10.07 0.37
C GLU A 211 19.57 -10.50 1.81
N GLN A 212 19.35 -9.59 2.75
CA GLN A 212 19.38 -9.93 4.18
C GLN A 212 18.43 -9.02 4.97
N ARG A 213 17.68 -9.62 5.88
CA ARG A 213 16.83 -8.86 6.80
C ARG A 213 16.51 -9.62 8.08
N THR A 214 15.96 -8.92 9.04
CA THR A 214 15.30 -9.51 10.20
C THR A 214 13.81 -9.57 9.91
N THR A 215 13.21 -10.75 10.08
CA THR A 215 11.79 -10.97 9.81
C THR A 215 10.89 -10.36 10.91
N ASP A 216 9.58 -10.35 10.67
CA ASP A 216 8.54 -9.99 11.65
C ASP A 216 8.68 -10.72 12.99
N ALA A 217 9.08 -12.01 12.95
CA ALA A 217 9.35 -12.87 14.11
C ALA A 217 10.78 -12.72 14.69
N GLY A 218 11.54 -11.69 14.29
CA GLY A 218 12.91 -11.44 14.78
C GLY A 218 13.97 -12.42 14.30
N GLN A 219 13.69 -13.21 13.26
CA GLN A 219 14.64 -14.16 12.68
C GLN A 219 15.56 -13.45 11.67
N ARG A 220 16.87 -13.70 11.75
CA ARG A 220 17.81 -13.22 10.73
C ARG A 220 17.88 -14.20 9.59
N VAL A 221 17.60 -13.75 8.38
CA VAL A 221 17.68 -14.51 7.14
C VAL A 221 18.57 -13.78 6.14
N ALA A 222 19.42 -14.53 5.45
CA ALA A 222 20.33 -14.01 4.45
C ALA A 222 20.40 -14.95 3.24
N LEU A 223 20.31 -14.35 2.06
CA LEU A 223 20.57 -14.95 0.76
C LEU A 223 21.85 -14.33 0.20
N ALA A 224 22.91 -15.11 0.09
CA ALA A 224 24.18 -14.63 -0.45
C ALA A 224 24.05 -14.30 -1.94
N ALA A 225 24.61 -13.16 -2.37
CA ALA A 225 24.61 -12.74 -3.76
C ALA A 225 25.36 -13.72 -4.68
N ARG A 226 24.78 -13.98 -5.86
CA ARG A 226 25.38 -14.77 -6.96
C ARG A 226 25.35 -13.98 -8.27
N PRO A 227 26.18 -12.93 -8.45
CA PRO A 227 26.06 -12.00 -9.58
C PRO A 227 26.20 -12.64 -10.96
N GLY A 228 26.94 -13.77 -11.05
CA GLY A 228 27.15 -14.50 -12.31
C GLY A 228 26.09 -15.55 -12.65
N LEU A 229 25.01 -15.68 -11.84
CA LEU A 229 23.98 -16.68 -12.09
C LEU A 229 23.17 -16.36 -13.33
N ALA A 230 23.19 -17.28 -14.31
CA ALA A 230 22.40 -17.19 -15.55
C ALA A 230 21.42 -18.38 -15.60
N PRO A 231 20.10 -18.16 -15.35
CA PRO A 231 19.14 -19.26 -15.36
C PRO A 231 18.88 -19.79 -16.76
N ASP A 232 18.53 -21.06 -16.86
CA ASP A 232 18.08 -21.67 -18.10
C ASP A 232 16.61 -21.29 -18.38
N VAL A 233 16.42 -20.17 -19.06
CA VAL A 233 15.10 -19.64 -19.40
C VAL A 233 14.35 -20.49 -20.44
N SER A 234 15.02 -21.45 -21.11
CA SER A 234 14.38 -22.33 -22.10
C SER A 234 13.34 -23.24 -21.45
N GLN A 235 13.50 -23.60 -20.17
CA GLN A 235 12.57 -24.39 -19.37
C GLN A 235 11.16 -23.78 -19.26
N LEU A 236 11.00 -22.48 -19.54
CA LEU A 236 9.69 -21.84 -19.54
C LEU A 236 8.77 -22.44 -20.64
N GLY A 237 9.34 -22.86 -21.77
CA GLY A 237 8.59 -23.52 -22.86
C GLY A 237 7.91 -24.81 -22.42
N ASP A 238 8.52 -25.53 -21.48
CA ASP A 238 8.04 -26.82 -20.97
C ASP A 238 7.01 -26.65 -19.81
N ALA A 239 6.82 -25.40 -19.35
CA ALA A 239 5.91 -25.10 -18.24
C ALA A 239 4.41 -25.28 -18.58
N GLY A 240 4.05 -25.44 -19.87
CA GLY A 240 2.68 -25.67 -20.30
C GLY A 240 1.74 -24.47 -20.09
N LEU A 241 2.30 -23.26 -20.04
CA LEU A 241 1.56 -22.02 -19.79
C LEU A 241 1.00 -21.43 -21.08
N ARG A 242 -0.14 -20.73 -20.99
CA ARG A 242 -0.72 -20.00 -22.12
C ARG A 242 0.22 -18.84 -22.53
N ALA A 243 0.19 -18.49 -23.83
CA ALA A 243 0.83 -17.25 -24.26
C ALA A 243 0.06 -16.05 -23.67
N ALA A 244 0.77 -15.09 -23.12
CA ALA A 244 0.18 -13.85 -22.62
C ALA A 244 -0.31 -12.98 -23.79
N SER A 245 -1.43 -12.30 -23.61
CA SER A 245 -1.91 -11.28 -24.54
C SER A 245 -1.81 -9.91 -23.89
N ALA A 246 -0.80 -9.13 -24.25
CA ALA A 246 -0.67 -7.74 -23.89
C ALA A 246 -1.34 -6.78 -24.89
N ALA A 247 -2.15 -7.30 -25.81
CA ALA A 247 -2.79 -6.48 -26.85
C ALA A 247 -3.68 -5.42 -26.21
N GLY A 248 -3.42 -4.17 -26.58
CA GLY A 248 -4.18 -3.04 -26.11
C GLY A 248 -3.73 -2.45 -24.76
N THR A 249 -2.74 -3.01 -24.06
CA THR A 249 -2.26 -2.48 -22.77
C THR A 249 -1.22 -1.38 -22.93
N GLU A 250 -1.07 -0.54 -21.88
CA GLU A 250 -0.06 0.52 -21.78
C GLU A 250 0.95 0.18 -20.66
N CYS A 251 1.47 -1.04 -20.69
CA CYS A 251 2.43 -1.56 -19.72
C CYS A 251 3.84 -1.68 -20.32
N PRO A 252 4.90 -1.64 -19.50
CA PRO A 252 6.25 -1.96 -19.97
C PRO A 252 6.37 -3.46 -20.24
N ARG A 253 7.27 -3.84 -21.16
CA ARG A 253 7.53 -5.26 -21.47
C ARG A 253 8.08 -6.08 -20.31
N SER A 254 8.49 -5.44 -19.24
CA SER A 254 9.05 -6.08 -18.04
C SER A 254 8.01 -6.56 -17.03
N VAL A 255 6.72 -6.36 -17.31
CA VAL A 255 5.61 -6.88 -16.49
C VAL A 255 4.62 -7.62 -17.39
N SER A 256 3.86 -8.55 -16.80
CA SER A 256 2.69 -9.11 -17.44
C SER A 256 1.48 -8.23 -17.22
N CYS A 257 0.73 -7.99 -18.30
CA CYS A 257 -0.40 -7.08 -18.26
C CYS A 257 -1.47 -7.54 -19.24
N GLU A 258 -2.71 -7.58 -18.80
CA GLU A 258 -3.88 -7.88 -19.63
C GLU A 258 -4.82 -6.67 -19.72
N TRP A 259 -5.62 -6.63 -20.79
CA TRP A 259 -6.63 -5.61 -20.98
C TRP A 259 -8.00 -6.13 -20.53
N VAL A 260 -8.52 -5.59 -19.43
CA VAL A 260 -9.86 -5.88 -18.88
C VAL A 260 -10.60 -4.55 -18.78
N PRO A 261 -11.21 -4.06 -19.89
CA PRO A 261 -11.72 -2.69 -19.94
C PRO A 261 -12.86 -2.45 -18.98
N ALA A 262 -12.82 -1.32 -18.28
CA ALA A 262 -13.98 -0.73 -17.63
C ALA A 262 -15.01 -0.33 -18.72
N PRO A 263 -16.31 -0.62 -18.55
CA PRO A 263 -17.31 -0.27 -19.54
C PRO A 263 -17.52 1.25 -19.60
N TYR A 264 -17.73 1.76 -20.81
CA TYR A 264 -18.13 3.16 -21.05
C TYR A 264 -19.49 3.15 -21.73
N GLU A 265 -20.53 3.31 -20.94
CA GLU A 265 -21.93 3.14 -21.36
C GLU A 265 -22.80 4.26 -20.82
N GLU A 266 -23.73 4.73 -21.63
CA GLU A 266 -24.78 5.66 -21.21
C GLU A 266 -25.96 4.87 -20.63
N PHE A 267 -26.44 5.30 -19.46
CA PHE A 267 -27.62 4.71 -18.82
C PHE A 267 -28.52 5.84 -18.33
N GLY A 268 -29.79 5.74 -18.52
CA GLY A 268 -30.89 6.64 -18.17
C GLY A 268 -30.58 8.08 -17.75
N ASP A 269 -31.41 9.03 -18.07
CA ASP A 269 -31.33 10.45 -17.68
C ASP A 269 -30.00 11.18 -18.05
N GLY A 270 -29.25 10.67 -19.06
CA GLY A 270 -27.98 11.25 -19.50
C GLY A 270 -26.80 10.98 -18.53
N ASP A 271 -26.95 10.04 -17.59
CA ASP A 271 -25.84 9.55 -16.79
C ASP A 271 -25.08 8.44 -17.51
N TYR A 272 -23.79 8.31 -17.21
CA TYR A 272 -22.90 7.34 -17.84
C TYR A 272 -21.76 7.04 -16.88
N GLY A 273 -21.05 5.97 -17.12
CA GLY A 273 -19.92 5.67 -16.26
C GLY A 273 -18.89 4.76 -16.94
N ASN A 274 -17.94 4.42 -16.22
CA ASN A 274 -17.43 4.76 -14.87
C ASN A 274 -16.14 5.58 -14.94
N HIS A 275 -15.87 6.18 -16.11
CA HIS A 275 -14.73 7.05 -16.39
C HIS A 275 -15.14 8.09 -17.41
N ASP A 276 -14.30 9.09 -17.66
CA ASP A 276 -14.51 10.09 -18.71
C ASP A 276 -13.48 9.94 -19.82
N LEU A 277 -13.93 10.04 -21.07
CA LEU A 277 -13.02 10.09 -22.21
C LEU A 277 -12.21 11.37 -22.19
N GLY A 278 -10.96 11.30 -22.62
CA GLY A 278 -10.04 12.40 -22.67
C GLY A 278 -8.89 12.17 -23.65
N ASP A 279 -8.01 13.16 -23.75
CA ASP A 279 -6.83 13.12 -24.63
C ASP A 279 -5.57 13.55 -23.86
N ARG A 280 -5.36 12.96 -22.67
CA ARG A 280 -4.17 13.21 -21.85
C ARG A 280 -2.93 12.51 -22.44
N PRO A 281 -1.75 13.11 -22.45
CA PRO A 281 -1.39 14.41 -21.86
C PRO A 281 -1.57 15.61 -22.80
N ALA A 282 -2.19 15.46 -23.98
CA ALA A 282 -2.35 16.56 -24.93
C ALA A 282 -3.36 17.61 -24.43
N SER A 283 -4.48 17.17 -23.83
CA SER A 283 -5.50 18.05 -23.25
C SER A 283 -5.07 18.64 -21.91
N GLN A 284 -4.76 17.81 -20.93
CA GLN A 284 -4.24 18.19 -19.61
C GLN A 284 -3.15 17.21 -19.16
N ARG A 285 -2.25 17.72 -18.32
CA ARG A 285 -1.08 16.97 -17.86
C ARG A 285 -1.46 15.89 -16.86
N ILE A 286 -0.85 14.71 -16.96
CA ILE A 286 -0.85 13.70 -15.91
C ILE A 286 0.28 14.07 -14.94
N ARG A 287 -0.07 14.37 -13.68
CA ARG A 287 0.84 14.87 -12.63
C ARG A 287 1.10 13.84 -11.55
N TYR A 288 0.11 12.95 -11.32
CA TYR A 288 0.11 12.06 -10.16
C TYR A 288 -0.03 10.60 -10.56
N ILE A 289 0.53 9.74 -9.71
CA ILE A 289 0.19 8.34 -9.62
C ILE A 289 -0.39 8.14 -8.22
N VAL A 290 -1.60 7.61 -8.12
CA VAL A 290 -2.26 7.35 -6.84
C VAL A 290 -2.26 5.86 -6.57
N VAL A 291 -1.67 5.48 -5.44
CA VAL A 291 -1.58 4.12 -4.93
C VAL A 291 -2.77 3.88 -4.02
N HIS A 292 -3.54 2.85 -4.34
CA HIS A 292 -4.68 2.37 -3.57
C HIS A 292 -4.43 0.96 -3.07
N ASP A 293 -5.21 0.51 -2.10
CA ASP A 293 -5.50 -0.90 -1.90
C ASP A 293 -6.96 -1.20 -2.26
N THR A 294 -7.20 -2.45 -2.66
CA THR A 294 -8.49 -2.82 -3.21
C THR A 294 -9.57 -3.07 -2.17
N GLU A 295 -9.24 -3.13 -0.89
CA GLU A 295 -10.16 -3.62 0.16
C GLU A 295 -10.96 -4.86 -0.30
N GLY A 296 -10.32 -5.73 -1.10
CA GLY A 296 -10.97 -6.87 -1.73
C GLY A 296 -10.02 -7.84 -2.41
N THR A 297 -10.58 -8.97 -2.87
CA THR A 297 -9.86 -9.98 -3.63
C THR A 297 -9.81 -9.64 -5.12
N TRP A 298 -8.82 -10.16 -5.86
CA TRP A 298 -8.64 -9.98 -7.30
C TRP A 298 -9.95 -10.12 -8.10
N ASN A 299 -10.67 -11.23 -7.93
CA ASN A 299 -11.91 -11.46 -8.68
C ASN A 299 -13.04 -10.50 -8.29
N GLY A 300 -13.11 -10.13 -7.01
CA GLY A 300 -14.10 -9.17 -6.51
C GLY A 300 -13.89 -7.80 -7.14
N VAL A 301 -12.65 -7.36 -7.19
CA VAL A 301 -12.23 -6.06 -7.72
C VAL A 301 -12.40 -5.97 -9.24
N LEU A 302 -12.07 -7.04 -9.98
CA LEU A 302 -12.34 -7.09 -11.41
C LEU A 302 -13.84 -7.02 -11.72
N ASN A 303 -14.69 -7.64 -10.90
CA ASN A 303 -16.15 -7.51 -11.05
C ASN A 303 -16.64 -6.09 -10.72
N LEU A 304 -15.99 -5.42 -9.75
CA LEU A 304 -16.35 -4.06 -9.35
C LEU A 304 -16.09 -3.05 -10.47
N VAL A 305 -14.92 -3.10 -11.09
CA VAL A 305 -14.55 -2.19 -12.18
C VAL A 305 -15.38 -2.41 -13.46
N GLN A 306 -16.00 -3.58 -13.58
CA GLN A 306 -16.94 -3.91 -14.67
C GLN A 306 -18.36 -3.36 -14.44
N ASP A 307 -18.65 -2.73 -13.30
CA ASP A 307 -19.90 -2.05 -13.04
C ASP A 307 -19.84 -0.59 -13.57
N PRO A 308 -20.54 -0.26 -14.67
CA PRO A 308 -20.48 1.08 -15.25
C PRO A 308 -21.08 2.16 -14.34
N THR A 309 -21.81 1.79 -13.29
CA THR A 309 -22.51 2.73 -12.41
C THR A 309 -21.71 3.16 -11.19
N TYR A 310 -20.43 2.71 -11.07
CA TYR A 310 -19.69 2.93 -9.84
C TYR A 310 -18.31 3.56 -10.08
N VAL A 311 -17.24 2.86 -9.77
CA VAL A 311 -15.85 3.36 -9.76
C VAL A 311 -15.05 2.82 -10.94
N SER A 312 -13.94 3.46 -11.26
CA SER A 312 -12.91 2.87 -12.10
C SER A 312 -11.53 3.37 -11.70
N TRP A 313 -10.52 2.67 -12.14
CA TRP A 313 -9.11 3.02 -12.01
C TRP A 313 -8.34 2.48 -13.22
N ASN A 314 -7.06 2.87 -13.33
CA ASN A 314 -6.32 2.51 -14.53
C ASN A 314 -5.76 1.09 -14.47
N TYR A 315 -5.23 0.64 -13.32
CA TYR A 315 -4.58 -0.66 -13.18
C TYR A 315 -4.91 -1.35 -11.87
N THR A 316 -5.10 -2.68 -11.90
CA THR A 316 -5.12 -3.54 -10.71
C THR A 316 -3.89 -4.46 -10.72
N LEU A 317 -3.27 -4.66 -9.55
CA LEU A 317 -2.10 -5.50 -9.34
C LEU A 317 -2.44 -6.67 -8.41
N ARG A 318 -2.17 -7.89 -8.87
CA ARG A 318 -2.45 -9.11 -8.11
C ARG A 318 -1.34 -9.41 -7.11
N SER A 319 -1.71 -9.74 -5.88
CA SER A 319 -0.77 -9.98 -4.80
C SER A 319 0.08 -11.23 -4.99
N THR A 320 -0.48 -12.33 -5.51
CA THR A 320 0.21 -13.62 -5.58
C THR A 320 1.46 -13.64 -6.47
N ASP A 321 1.44 -12.95 -7.60
CA ASP A 321 2.45 -13.06 -8.65
C ASP A 321 2.79 -11.75 -9.37
N GLY A 322 2.15 -10.64 -8.96
CA GLY A 322 2.37 -9.32 -9.55
C GLY A 322 1.77 -9.16 -10.96
N HIS A 323 0.81 -10.02 -11.38
CA HIS A 323 0.07 -9.83 -12.62
C HIS A 323 -0.72 -8.52 -12.59
N ILE A 324 -0.85 -7.87 -13.75
CA ILE A 324 -1.51 -6.56 -13.86
C ILE A 324 -2.70 -6.67 -14.82
N ALA A 325 -3.86 -6.11 -14.42
CA ALA A 325 -4.96 -5.82 -15.31
C ALA A 325 -5.07 -4.30 -15.52
N GLN A 326 -5.19 -3.87 -16.78
CA GLN A 326 -5.48 -2.48 -17.12
C GLN A 326 -6.95 -2.32 -17.50
N HIS A 327 -7.62 -1.28 -16.97
CA HIS A 327 -9.06 -1.06 -17.11
C HIS A 327 -9.40 0.20 -17.89
N VAL A 328 -8.72 1.31 -17.60
CA VAL A 328 -8.92 2.60 -18.25
C VAL A 328 -7.60 3.03 -18.89
N LYS A 329 -7.66 3.56 -20.12
CA LYS A 329 -6.47 4.11 -20.79
C LYS A 329 -5.95 5.33 -20.04
N ALA A 330 -4.64 5.52 -20.06
CA ALA A 330 -4.05 6.69 -19.40
C ALA A 330 -4.51 8.02 -20.02
N LYS A 331 -4.96 8.04 -21.28
CA LYS A 331 -5.53 9.23 -21.92
C LYS A 331 -6.89 9.63 -21.32
N ASP A 332 -7.64 8.69 -20.79
CA ASP A 332 -8.98 8.86 -20.21
C ASP A 332 -8.91 9.08 -18.70
N VAL A 333 -9.95 9.63 -18.09
CA VAL A 333 -9.99 9.99 -16.67
C VAL A 333 -10.79 8.96 -15.89
N ALA A 334 -10.12 8.13 -15.12
CA ALA A 334 -10.75 7.17 -14.20
C ALA A 334 -11.28 7.90 -12.93
N TRP A 335 -12.27 7.30 -12.26
CA TRP A 335 -12.91 7.84 -11.06
C TRP A 335 -12.49 7.03 -9.84
N HIS A 336 -11.44 7.47 -9.14
CA HIS A 336 -10.82 6.71 -8.05
C HIS A 336 -10.38 7.55 -6.84
N ALA A 337 -10.27 8.88 -6.98
CA ALA A 337 -9.57 9.68 -5.97
C ALA A 337 -10.50 10.61 -5.16
N GLY A 338 -11.82 10.62 -5.40
CA GLY A 338 -12.77 11.47 -4.68
C GLY A 338 -12.53 12.98 -4.82
N ASN A 339 -11.62 13.36 -5.70
CA ASN A 339 -11.26 14.73 -6.01
C ASN A 339 -11.04 14.86 -7.52
N TRP A 340 -11.95 15.56 -8.20
CA TRP A 340 -11.91 15.67 -9.65
C TRP A 340 -10.62 16.30 -10.21
N TYR A 341 -10.05 17.28 -9.51
CA TYR A 341 -8.77 17.86 -9.90
C TYR A 341 -7.64 16.82 -9.90
N VAL A 342 -7.65 15.92 -8.92
CA VAL A 342 -6.69 14.82 -8.85
C VAL A 342 -7.02 13.76 -9.89
N ASN A 343 -8.29 13.31 -10.02
CA ASN A 343 -8.71 12.34 -11.04
C ASN A 343 -8.28 12.79 -12.46
N ALA A 344 -8.58 14.05 -12.83
CA ALA A 344 -8.23 14.60 -14.13
C ALA A 344 -6.71 14.67 -14.38
N GLY A 345 -5.90 14.68 -13.33
CA GLY A 345 -4.43 14.76 -13.38
C GLY A 345 -3.69 13.49 -12.95
N SER A 346 -4.35 12.35 -12.74
CA SER A 346 -3.70 11.15 -12.18
C SER A 346 -3.91 9.86 -12.98
N ILE A 347 -3.16 8.84 -12.57
CA ILE A 347 -3.31 7.43 -12.90
C ILE A 347 -3.48 6.68 -11.58
N GLY A 348 -4.60 5.96 -11.40
CA GLY A 348 -4.90 5.16 -10.22
C GLY A 348 -4.41 3.72 -10.37
N LEU A 349 -3.76 3.20 -9.32
CA LEU A 349 -3.28 1.83 -9.21
C LEU A 349 -3.86 1.17 -7.97
N GLU A 350 -4.66 0.13 -8.15
CA GLU A 350 -5.25 -0.69 -7.11
C GLU A 350 -4.37 -1.90 -6.81
N HIS A 351 -3.95 -2.06 -5.57
CA HIS A 351 -3.15 -3.19 -5.12
C HIS A 351 -4.00 -4.15 -4.30
N GLU A 352 -4.04 -5.41 -4.69
CA GLU A 352 -4.83 -6.43 -3.98
C GLU A 352 -4.39 -6.53 -2.52
N GLY A 353 -5.21 -6.01 -1.59
CA GLY A 353 -4.90 -5.95 -0.17
C GLY A 353 -6.04 -5.35 0.65
N PHE A 354 -5.82 -5.26 1.96
CA PHE A 354 -6.73 -4.65 2.94
C PHE A 354 -5.93 -3.75 3.90
N LEU A 355 -6.31 -2.49 4.01
CA LEU A 355 -5.64 -1.50 4.86
C LEU A 355 -5.46 -1.99 6.30
N THR A 356 -6.48 -2.62 6.88
CA THR A 356 -6.47 -3.09 8.27
C THR A 356 -5.83 -4.46 8.47
N GLU A 357 -5.49 -5.14 7.37
CA GLU A 357 -4.87 -6.46 7.38
C GLU A 357 -3.45 -6.39 6.78
N PRO A 358 -2.43 -6.01 7.57
CA PRO A 358 -1.08 -5.73 7.06
C PRO A 358 -0.45 -6.92 6.30
N ASP A 359 -0.82 -8.14 6.65
CA ASP A 359 -0.30 -9.36 6.03
C ASP A 359 -0.76 -9.54 4.58
N ALA A 360 -1.80 -8.82 4.14
CA ALA A 360 -2.24 -8.78 2.76
C ALA A 360 -1.23 -8.12 1.80
N TRP A 361 -0.32 -7.28 2.32
CA TRP A 361 0.63 -6.48 1.54
C TRP A 361 2.03 -7.10 1.40
N TYR A 362 2.30 -8.29 1.89
CA TYR A 362 3.67 -8.77 2.03
C TYR A 362 4.30 -9.41 0.79
N THR A 363 3.59 -9.54 -0.32
CA THR A 363 4.20 -10.11 -1.53
C THR A 363 5.15 -9.13 -2.21
N GLU A 364 6.40 -9.50 -2.28
CA GLU A 364 7.42 -8.73 -3.01
C GLU A 364 7.16 -8.71 -4.51
N ALA A 365 6.54 -9.76 -5.06
CA ALA A 365 6.16 -9.85 -6.46
C ALA A 365 5.24 -8.70 -6.90
N MET A 366 4.24 -8.35 -6.08
CA MET A 366 3.34 -7.23 -6.35
C MET A 366 4.09 -5.89 -6.26
N TYR A 367 4.89 -5.65 -5.21
CA TYR A 367 5.68 -4.43 -5.07
C TYR A 367 6.62 -4.20 -6.27
N ARG A 368 7.30 -5.24 -6.76
CA ARG A 368 8.22 -5.15 -7.90
C ARG A 368 7.50 -4.85 -9.21
N SER A 369 6.39 -5.53 -9.47
CA SER A 369 5.57 -5.27 -10.65
C SER A 369 5.01 -3.85 -10.64
N SER A 370 4.48 -3.41 -9.50
CA SER A 370 4.01 -2.04 -9.30
C SER A 370 5.11 -1.02 -9.54
N ALA A 371 6.28 -1.20 -8.94
CA ALA A 371 7.39 -0.28 -9.10
C ALA A 371 7.87 -0.17 -10.56
N ARG A 372 7.88 -1.29 -11.31
CA ARG A 372 8.22 -1.27 -12.75
C ARG A 372 7.17 -0.50 -13.56
N LEU A 373 5.89 -0.72 -13.29
CA LEU A 373 4.80 0.01 -13.93
C LEU A 373 4.89 1.51 -13.63
N VAL A 374 5.04 1.89 -12.37
CA VAL A 374 5.14 3.29 -11.93
C VAL A 374 6.36 3.99 -12.53
N ARG A 375 7.53 3.33 -12.56
CA ARG A 375 8.72 3.90 -13.24
C ARG A 375 8.49 4.13 -14.74
N TYR A 376 7.82 3.20 -15.40
CA TYR A 376 7.49 3.34 -16.82
C TYR A 376 6.53 4.52 -17.06
N LEU A 377 5.45 4.62 -16.27
CA LEU A 377 4.47 5.69 -16.37
C LEU A 377 5.11 7.05 -16.03
N ALA A 378 5.95 7.10 -15.00
CA ALA A 378 6.66 8.31 -14.59
C ALA A 378 7.57 8.84 -15.71
N VAL A 379 8.31 7.95 -16.38
CA VAL A 379 9.15 8.34 -17.54
C VAL A 379 8.28 8.78 -18.73
N LYS A 380 7.21 8.02 -19.02
CA LYS A 380 6.33 8.29 -20.17
C LYS A 380 5.62 9.63 -20.06
N TYR A 381 5.18 10.01 -18.86
CA TYR A 381 4.38 11.22 -18.63
C TYR A 381 5.14 12.35 -17.92
N GLY A 382 6.43 12.15 -17.61
CA GLY A 382 7.26 13.15 -16.95
C GLY A 382 6.85 13.41 -15.49
N ILE A 383 6.38 12.38 -14.77
CA ILE A 383 5.94 12.48 -13.37
C ILE A 383 7.17 12.32 -12.46
N PRO A 384 7.43 13.25 -11.53
CA PRO A 384 8.51 13.09 -10.56
C PRO A 384 8.24 11.90 -9.63
N LEU A 385 9.30 11.13 -9.33
CA LEU A 385 9.21 10.02 -8.37
C LEU A 385 9.52 10.53 -6.96
N ASP A 386 8.58 11.23 -6.35
CA ASP A 386 8.58 11.70 -4.97
C ASP A 386 7.18 11.59 -4.36
N ARG A 387 7.05 11.84 -3.03
CA ARG A 387 5.79 11.67 -2.30
C ARG A 387 4.77 12.81 -2.51
N GLN A 388 5.06 13.77 -3.38
CA GLN A 388 4.11 14.80 -3.82
C GLN A 388 3.50 14.48 -5.18
N HIS A 389 4.03 13.47 -5.89
CA HIS A 389 3.52 13.03 -7.19
C HIS A 389 3.17 11.54 -7.22
N VAL A 390 3.80 10.71 -6.38
CA VAL A 390 3.38 9.32 -6.10
C VAL A 390 2.70 9.34 -4.74
N LEU A 391 1.38 9.49 -4.77
CA LEU A 391 0.52 9.65 -3.61
C LEU A 391 -0.07 8.31 -3.17
N GLY A 392 -0.39 8.16 -1.89
CA GLY A 392 -1.45 7.25 -1.48
C GLY A 392 -2.79 7.97 -1.63
N HIS A 393 -3.89 7.26 -1.71
CA HIS A 393 -5.22 7.86 -1.69
C HIS A 393 -5.45 8.67 -0.39
N ASP A 394 -4.88 8.20 0.72
CA ASP A 394 -4.82 8.90 2.00
C ASP A 394 -4.16 10.28 1.94
N ASN A 395 -3.40 10.58 0.88
CA ASN A 395 -2.76 11.89 0.68
C ASN A 395 -3.57 12.84 -0.21
N VAL A 396 -4.67 12.39 -0.80
CA VAL A 396 -5.56 13.21 -1.63
C VAL A 396 -6.42 14.11 -0.74
N PRO A 397 -6.44 15.44 -0.97
CA PRO A 397 -7.23 16.35 -0.14
C PRO A 397 -8.72 16.29 -0.48
N GLY A 398 -9.60 16.50 0.52
CA GLY A 398 -10.99 16.80 0.26
C GLY A 398 -11.14 18.13 -0.51
N THR A 399 -12.15 18.24 -1.35
CA THR A 399 -12.38 19.45 -2.19
C THR A 399 -13.05 20.58 -1.42
N THR A 400 -13.81 20.27 -0.38
CA THR A 400 -14.54 21.19 0.51
C THR A 400 -14.43 20.73 1.96
N THR A 401 -14.82 21.57 2.91
CA THR A 401 -14.89 21.18 4.33
C THR A 401 -15.76 19.94 4.56
N ALA A 402 -16.85 19.81 3.81
CA ALA A 402 -17.80 18.71 3.99
C ALA A 402 -17.26 17.36 3.45
N THR A 403 -16.35 17.39 2.47
CA THR A 403 -15.80 16.15 1.87
C THR A 403 -14.58 15.60 2.62
N ILE A 404 -13.90 16.42 3.47
CA ILE A 404 -12.67 15.98 4.17
C ILE A 404 -12.89 14.70 5.01
N PRO A 405 -13.96 14.58 5.83
CA PRO A 405 -14.16 13.39 6.66
C PRO A 405 -14.47 12.11 5.87
N GLY A 406 -14.97 12.23 4.64
CA GLY A 406 -15.32 11.10 3.79
C GLY A 406 -14.20 10.66 2.85
N MET A 407 -13.05 11.36 2.83
CA MET A 407 -11.91 10.96 2.00
C MET A 407 -11.29 9.67 2.52
N HIS A 408 -10.94 8.78 1.61
CA HIS A 408 -10.35 7.49 1.91
C HIS A 408 -8.99 7.57 2.62
N THR A 409 -8.57 6.47 3.21
CA THR A 409 -7.39 6.36 4.06
C THR A 409 -6.39 5.30 3.59
N ASP A 410 -6.67 4.63 2.48
CA ASP A 410 -5.80 3.67 1.81
C ASP A 410 -4.60 4.34 1.11
N PRO A 411 -3.47 3.65 0.94
CA PRO A 411 -3.14 2.30 1.36
C PRO A 411 -2.79 2.18 2.86
N GLY A 412 -2.86 3.27 3.63
CA GLY A 412 -2.69 3.28 5.07
C GLY A 412 -1.26 3.08 5.57
N PRO A 413 -1.12 2.80 6.89
CA PRO A 413 0.18 2.81 7.56
C PRO A 413 1.07 1.61 7.23
N TYR A 414 0.52 0.54 6.67
CA TYR A 414 1.21 -0.72 6.45
C TYR A 414 1.82 -0.88 5.06
N TRP A 415 1.50 -0.02 4.10
CA TRP A 415 2.22 0.06 2.84
C TRP A 415 3.67 0.50 3.09
N ASP A 416 4.67 -0.34 2.72
CA ASP A 416 6.10 -0.04 2.95
C ASP A 416 6.63 0.96 1.91
N TRP A 417 6.35 2.25 2.13
CA TRP A 417 6.82 3.34 1.26
C TRP A 417 8.34 3.39 1.14
N ARG A 418 9.09 3.03 2.18
CA ARG A 418 10.55 3.05 2.13
C ARG A 418 11.08 2.03 1.15
N HIS A 419 10.61 0.78 1.24
CA HIS A 419 10.93 -0.28 0.32
C HIS A 419 10.43 0.03 -1.10
N TYR A 420 9.21 0.53 -1.23
CA TYR A 420 8.64 0.90 -2.52
C TYR A 420 9.49 1.95 -3.25
N PHE A 421 9.95 3.01 -2.58
CA PHE A 421 10.84 4.00 -3.18
C PHE A 421 12.24 3.47 -3.48
N GLN A 422 12.74 2.46 -2.77
CA GLN A 422 13.96 1.73 -3.16
C GLN A 422 13.75 1.01 -4.50
N LEU A 423 12.64 0.30 -4.69
CA LEU A 423 12.27 -0.37 -5.94
C LEU A 423 12.03 0.63 -7.09
N LEU A 424 11.51 1.81 -6.79
CA LEU A 424 11.39 2.91 -7.76
C LEU A 424 12.75 3.50 -8.18
N GLY A 425 13.86 3.12 -7.54
CA GLY A 425 15.19 3.68 -7.79
C GLY A 425 15.36 5.09 -7.23
N ARG A 426 14.54 5.46 -6.25
CA ARG A 426 14.54 6.75 -5.56
C ARG A 426 14.51 6.56 -4.03
N PRO A 427 15.50 5.88 -3.46
CA PRO A 427 15.53 5.62 -2.01
C PRO A 427 15.45 6.94 -1.23
N VAL A 428 14.71 6.90 -0.12
CA VAL A 428 14.57 8.05 0.78
C VAL A 428 15.87 8.22 1.57
N GLU A 429 16.75 9.11 1.10
CA GLU A 429 18.06 9.37 1.67
C GLU A 429 18.23 10.84 2.10
N PRO A 430 19.17 11.12 3.01
CA PRO A 430 19.47 12.51 3.39
C PRO A 430 19.93 13.33 2.17
N THR A 431 19.30 14.48 1.94
CA THR A 431 19.66 15.40 0.84
C THR A 431 20.31 16.69 1.34
N ALA A 432 20.49 16.82 2.68
CA ALA A 432 21.10 17.98 3.33
C ALA A 432 21.89 17.59 4.59
N GLY A 433 22.59 18.55 5.17
CA GLY A 433 23.30 18.38 6.44
C GLY A 433 22.36 18.39 7.66
N LYS A 434 22.86 17.89 8.79
CA LYS A 434 22.10 17.72 10.06
C LYS A 434 21.41 18.98 10.61
N LYS A 435 21.85 20.18 10.17
CA LYS A 435 21.28 21.47 10.60
C LYS A 435 20.18 21.97 9.65
N SER A 436 19.79 21.16 8.65
CA SER A 436 18.75 21.55 7.72
C SER A 436 17.46 21.97 8.43
N SER A 437 16.79 22.95 7.86
CA SER A 437 15.45 23.39 8.25
C SER A 437 14.33 22.53 7.64
N LEU A 438 14.67 21.47 6.90
CA LEU A 438 13.74 20.48 6.38
C LEU A 438 14.10 19.07 6.84
N VAL A 439 13.08 18.22 6.96
CA VAL A 439 13.24 16.78 7.18
C VAL A 439 12.35 15.99 6.21
N THR A 440 12.83 14.82 5.82
CA THR A 440 12.02 13.78 5.17
C THR A 440 11.75 12.67 6.18
N ILE A 441 10.50 12.29 6.35
CA ILE A 441 10.10 11.18 7.22
C ILE A 441 10.68 9.88 6.67
N ARG A 442 11.36 9.11 7.53
CA ARG A 442 12.02 7.85 7.17
C ARG A 442 12.26 6.98 8.41
N PRO A 443 11.24 6.47 9.06
CA PRO A 443 11.43 5.47 10.10
C PRO A 443 12.05 4.19 9.51
N ASP A 444 12.57 3.34 10.37
CA ASP A 444 12.84 1.95 10.03
C ASP A 444 11.51 1.20 10.10
N TYR A 445 11.02 0.70 8.96
CA TYR A 445 9.67 0.12 8.86
C TYR A 445 9.44 -1.01 9.86
N ASP A 446 10.33 -2.01 9.91
CA ASP A 446 10.18 -3.19 10.76
C ASP A 446 10.27 -2.84 12.27
N ALA A 447 11.09 -1.83 12.62
CA ALA A 447 11.29 -1.39 14.00
C ALA A 447 10.29 -0.30 14.45
N ASN A 448 9.65 0.39 13.52
CA ASN A 448 8.68 1.44 13.80
C ASN A 448 7.29 0.82 13.95
N ARG A 449 6.87 0.58 15.19
CA ARG A 449 5.60 -0.10 15.51
C ARG A 449 4.71 0.80 16.37
N PRO A 450 4.13 1.87 15.82
CA PRO A 450 3.17 2.70 16.56
C PRO A 450 1.91 1.88 16.88
N GLU A 451 1.33 2.14 18.03
CA GLU A 451 0.07 1.52 18.41
C GLU A 451 -1.06 2.04 17.52
N TYR A 452 -1.82 1.11 16.92
CA TYR A 452 -3.06 1.38 16.21
C TYR A 452 -4.23 0.67 16.88
N THR A 453 -5.45 1.15 16.61
CA THR A 453 -6.70 0.54 17.08
C THR A 453 -7.66 0.40 15.89
N GLY A 454 -8.58 -0.56 15.97
CA GLY A 454 -9.68 -0.69 15.02
C GLY A 454 -9.36 -1.49 13.74
N CYS A 455 -8.34 -2.36 13.77
CA CYS A 455 -8.05 -3.24 12.61
C CYS A 455 -9.10 -4.34 12.48
N GLU A 456 -9.42 -5.06 13.56
CA GLU A 456 -10.43 -6.13 13.55
C GLU A 456 -11.74 -5.68 14.22
N THR A 457 -11.62 -4.99 15.34
CA THR A 457 -12.76 -4.53 16.14
C THR A 457 -12.58 -3.04 16.45
N PRO A 458 -13.59 -2.19 16.20
CA PRO A 458 -13.50 -0.77 16.49
C PRO A 458 -13.04 -0.46 17.92
N GLY A 459 -11.98 0.32 18.07
CA GLY A 459 -11.43 0.74 19.36
C GLY A 459 -10.48 -0.25 20.03
N GLU A 460 -10.43 -1.51 19.62
CA GLU A 460 -9.49 -2.50 20.15
C GLU A 460 -8.10 -2.35 19.55
N PRO A 461 -7.03 -2.70 20.28
CA PRO A 461 -5.66 -2.62 19.77
C PRO A 461 -5.45 -3.54 18.57
N CYS A 462 -4.79 -3.02 17.54
CA CYS A 462 -4.29 -3.83 16.42
C CYS A 462 -3.08 -4.67 16.85
N ALA A 463 -2.81 -5.76 16.14
CA ALA A 463 -1.56 -6.50 16.28
C ALA A 463 -0.36 -5.57 15.99
N ALA A 464 0.72 -5.72 16.77
CA ALA A 464 1.92 -4.90 16.59
C ALA A 464 2.60 -5.24 15.25
N HIS A 465 2.67 -4.28 14.34
CA HIS A 465 3.23 -4.45 13.00
C HIS A 465 4.16 -3.29 12.63
N GLY A 466 5.07 -3.52 11.67
CA GLY A 466 5.89 -2.47 11.06
C GLY A 466 5.02 -1.43 10.35
N SER A 467 5.47 -0.17 10.34
CA SER A 467 4.68 0.92 9.78
C SER A 467 5.54 1.98 9.11
N SER A 468 5.04 2.50 8.00
CA SER A 468 5.60 3.67 7.31
C SER A 468 5.30 5.00 8.01
N GLU A 469 4.46 5.02 9.03
CA GLU A 469 3.95 6.24 9.63
C GLU A 469 4.52 6.53 11.02
N VAL A 470 4.63 7.82 11.34
CA VAL A 470 5.15 8.32 12.61
C VAL A 470 4.10 9.19 13.28
N ARG A 471 3.85 8.95 14.58
CA ARG A 471 2.84 9.65 15.38
C ARG A 471 3.27 11.09 15.72
N LEU A 472 2.31 12.01 15.72
CA LEU A 472 2.49 13.42 16.04
C LEU A 472 1.79 13.80 17.34
N TYR A 473 2.49 14.61 18.14
CA TYR A 473 2.05 15.09 19.45
C TYR A 473 2.07 16.62 19.52
N SER A 474 1.26 17.19 20.40
CA SER A 474 1.22 18.64 20.63
C SER A 474 2.44 19.17 21.36
N ASP A 475 3.22 18.30 22.04
CA ASP A 475 4.45 18.64 22.72
C ASP A 475 5.48 17.49 22.61
N HIS A 476 6.70 17.72 23.05
CA HIS A 476 7.83 16.77 23.02
C HIS A 476 7.74 15.70 24.13
N ASP A 477 6.57 15.07 24.27
CA ASP A 477 6.29 13.99 25.20
C ASP A 477 5.29 13.00 24.54
N VAL A 478 5.56 11.70 24.62
CA VAL A 478 4.65 10.65 24.12
C VAL A 478 3.29 10.62 24.85
N LYS A 479 3.19 11.28 26.02
CA LYS A 479 1.94 11.43 26.76
C LYS A 479 1.18 12.71 26.44
N ALA A 480 1.78 13.59 25.63
CA ALA A 480 1.11 14.81 25.19
C ALA A 480 -0.08 14.45 24.28
N PRO A 481 -1.11 15.31 24.25
CA PRO A 481 -2.23 15.12 23.32
C PRO A 481 -1.76 14.97 21.87
N LEU A 482 -2.48 14.17 21.11
CA LEU A 482 -2.28 14.04 19.67
C LEU A 482 -2.67 15.34 18.95
N ILE A 483 -2.11 15.58 17.77
CA ILE A 483 -2.42 16.75 16.95
C ILE A 483 -3.86 16.62 16.42
N LYS A 484 -4.63 17.70 16.52
CA LYS A 484 -5.99 17.75 16.00
C LYS A 484 -6.02 18.25 14.57
N ASP A 485 -6.71 17.52 13.69
CA ASP A 485 -7.11 18.00 12.38
C ASP A 485 -8.52 18.63 12.46
N VAL A 486 -8.59 19.94 12.21
CA VAL A 486 -9.87 20.67 12.27
C VAL A 486 -10.82 20.27 11.14
N GLY A 487 -10.31 19.75 10.04
CA GLY A 487 -11.09 19.30 8.89
C GLY A 487 -11.76 17.94 9.13
N LEU A 488 -11.08 17.02 9.83
CA LEU A 488 -11.65 15.74 10.23
C LEU A 488 -12.64 15.90 11.40
N GLY A 489 -12.51 16.97 12.19
CA GLY A 489 -13.30 17.17 13.40
C GLY A 489 -12.93 16.20 14.53
N GLY A 490 -13.79 16.09 15.53
CA GLY A 490 -13.62 15.11 16.60
C GLY A 490 -12.35 15.27 17.46
N THR A 491 -12.08 14.28 18.29
CA THR A 491 -10.84 14.12 19.06
C THR A 491 -9.92 13.15 18.31
N PRO A 492 -8.64 13.49 18.07
CA PRO A 492 -7.72 12.59 17.40
C PRO A 492 -7.52 11.31 18.22
N THR A 493 -7.40 10.19 17.52
CA THR A 493 -7.29 8.85 18.08
C THR A 493 -6.05 8.10 17.58
N THR A 494 -5.85 6.88 18.06
CA THR A 494 -4.89 5.94 17.51
C THR A 494 -5.51 5.05 16.43
N GLY A 495 -6.73 5.35 15.98
CA GLY A 495 -7.42 4.59 14.96
C GLY A 495 -6.60 4.42 13.69
N VAL A 496 -6.62 3.21 13.11
CA VAL A 496 -5.85 2.90 11.90
C VAL A 496 -6.28 3.75 10.69
N ASN A 497 -7.51 4.26 10.72
CA ASN A 497 -8.06 5.18 9.70
C ASN A 497 -8.01 6.67 10.11
N ASP A 498 -7.43 7.01 11.27
CA ASP A 498 -7.36 8.40 11.72
C ASP A 498 -6.05 9.07 11.26
N LEU A 499 -6.14 9.89 10.23
CA LEU A 499 -5.00 10.59 9.60
C LEU A 499 -4.56 11.87 10.35
N SER A 500 -5.28 12.29 11.40
CA SER A 500 -5.07 13.60 12.03
C SER A 500 -3.67 13.83 12.56
N SER A 501 -3.07 12.80 13.16
CA SER A 501 -1.84 12.91 13.98
C SER A 501 -0.70 12.07 13.46
N ARG A 502 -0.47 12.00 12.15
CA ARG A 502 0.59 11.16 11.60
C ARG A 502 1.17 11.67 10.29
N VAL A 503 2.42 11.34 10.07
CA VAL A 503 3.18 11.61 8.86
C VAL A 503 3.73 10.32 8.30
N SER A 504 3.84 10.22 6.97
CA SER A 504 4.23 9.00 6.28
C SER A 504 5.63 9.11 5.67
N THR A 505 6.28 7.97 5.50
CA THR A 505 7.62 7.85 4.88
C THR A 505 7.69 8.55 3.53
N GLY A 506 8.76 9.33 3.34
CA GLY A 506 9.04 10.10 2.14
C GLY A 506 8.41 11.49 2.11
N GLN A 507 7.42 11.78 2.94
CA GLN A 507 6.86 13.13 3.07
C GLN A 507 7.88 14.10 3.66
N GLN A 508 7.91 15.34 3.17
CA GLN A 508 8.87 16.36 3.60
C GLN A 508 8.17 17.48 4.35
N TYR A 509 8.79 17.90 5.45
CA TYR A 509 8.24 18.96 6.29
C TYR A 509 9.30 19.99 6.71
N ALA A 510 8.86 21.23 6.86
CA ALA A 510 9.69 22.28 7.45
C ALA A 510 9.75 22.14 8.97
N VAL A 511 10.96 22.17 9.49
CA VAL A 511 11.22 22.06 10.93
C VAL A 511 10.80 23.36 11.62
N ALA A 512 9.96 23.21 12.64
CA ALA A 512 9.52 24.30 13.50
C ALA A 512 10.42 24.45 14.74
N ASP A 513 10.92 23.31 15.28
CA ASP A 513 11.73 23.31 16.50
C ASP A 513 12.47 21.97 16.70
N ARG A 514 13.42 21.92 17.66
CA ARG A 514 14.10 20.67 18.06
C ARG A 514 14.37 20.70 19.55
N TRP A 515 14.09 19.58 20.24
CA TRP A 515 14.36 19.43 21.67
C TRP A 515 14.82 18.00 21.98
N GLY A 516 16.07 17.83 22.37
CA GLY A 516 16.63 16.50 22.66
C GLY A 516 16.49 15.53 21.48
N ASP A 517 15.78 14.44 21.69
CA ASP A 517 15.43 13.43 20.68
C ASP A 517 14.06 13.70 20.02
N TRP A 518 13.58 14.93 20.07
CA TRP A 518 12.32 15.34 19.44
C TRP A 518 12.54 16.35 18.33
N THR A 519 11.72 16.26 17.29
CA THR A 519 11.67 17.24 16.20
C THR A 519 10.23 17.73 16.04
N ALA A 520 10.06 19.04 15.96
CA ALA A 520 8.78 19.65 15.61
C ALA A 520 8.79 20.09 14.15
N ILE A 521 7.65 19.94 13.52
CA ILE A 521 7.37 20.36 12.14
C ILE A 521 6.16 21.29 12.10
N TRP A 522 6.04 22.07 11.03
CA TRP A 522 4.81 22.75 10.70
C TRP A 522 3.84 21.77 10.04
N TYR A 523 2.66 21.61 10.64
CA TYR A 523 1.66 20.62 10.26
C TYR A 523 0.25 21.16 10.52
N LEU A 524 -0.61 21.27 9.50
CA LEU A 524 -2.00 21.77 9.60
C LEU A 524 -2.10 23.14 10.33
N GLY A 525 -1.19 24.07 10.05
CA GLY A 525 -1.15 25.37 10.72
C GLY A 525 -0.64 25.35 12.16
N GLN A 526 -0.14 24.23 12.66
CA GLN A 526 0.29 24.00 14.04
C GLN A 526 1.74 23.55 14.10
N LYS A 527 2.35 23.64 15.29
CA LYS A 527 3.60 22.96 15.63
C LYS A 527 3.26 21.54 16.10
N ALA A 528 3.81 20.52 15.44
CA ALA A 528 3.59 19.13 15.75
C ALA A 528 4.91 18.42 16.02
N TRP A 529 5.01 17.69 17.12
CA TRP A 529 6.21 17.01 17.58
C TRP A 529 6.17 15.53 17.29
N PHE A 530 7.32 14.95 16.91
CA PHE A 530 7.52 13.51 16.82
C PHE A 530 8.85 13.09 17.44
N HIS A 531 8.91 11.88 17.96
CA HIS A 531 10.11 11.30 18.51
C HIS A 531 11.09 10.93 17.39
N ASN A 532 12.30 11.47 17.45
CA ASN A 532 13.33 11.37 16.41
C ASN A 532 14.71 11.12 17.01
N PRO A 533 14.93 9.97 17.68
CA PRO A 533 16.16 9.69 18.42
C PRO A 533 17.34 9.48 17.47
N ARG A 534 18.52 9.92 17.88
CA ARG A 534 19.74 9.88 17.05
C ARG A 534 20.15 8.47 16.60
N ARG A 535 19.84 7.43 17.39
CA ARG A 535 20.24 6.03 17.09
C ARG A 535 19.30 5.34 16.13
N SER A 536 18.04 5.72 16.11
CA SER A 536 16.99 5.19 15.20
C SER A 536 16.11 6.36 14.76
N PRO A 537 16.61 7.21 13.85
CA PRO A 537 15.89 8.43 13.48
C PRO A 537 14.64 8.10 12.66
N ALA A 538 13.51 8.73 13.03
CA ALA A 538 12.26 8.68 12.30
C ALA A 538 12.25 9.64 11.09
N ALA A 539 13.24 10.52 10.97
CA ALA A 539 13.37 11.43 9.83
C ALA A 539 14.82 11.76 9.54
N VAL A 540 15.10 12.09 8.28
CA VAL A 540 16.43 12.47 7.80
C VAL A 540 16.45 13.92 7.30
N PRO A 541 17.60 14.62 7.36
CA PRO A 541 17.72 15.99 6.86
C PRO A 541 17.46 16.08 5.36
N ALA A 542 16.69 17.08 4.95
CA ALA A 542 16.30 17.29 3.56
C ALA A 542 16.62 18.71 3.07
N SER A 543 16.70 18.87 1.76
CA SER A 543 16.73 20.16 1.07
C SER A 543 15.53 20.28 0.14
N GLY A 544 15.08 21.50 -0.12
CA GLY A 544 13.94 21.73 -0.98
C GLY A 544 13.56 23.21 -1.05
N ARG A 545 12.36 23.45 -1.57
CA ARG A 545 11.74 24.79 -1.58
C ARG A 545 10.61 24.82 -0.56
N VAL A 546 10.44 25.98 0.06
CA VAL A 546 9.32 26.23 0.97
C VAL A 546 8.59 27.50 0.58
N ILE A 547 7.31 27.52 0.89
CA ILE A 547 6.52 28.77 0.86
C ILE A 547 6.34 29.30 2.28
N THR A 548 6.11 30.60 2.35
CA THR A 548 5.63 31.31 3.54
C THR A 548 4.66 32.41 3.10
N PRO A 549 3.68 32.82 3.92
CA PRO A 549 2.82 33.95 3.61
C PRO A 549 3.61 35.20 3.26
N ARG A 550 3.14 35.99 2.30
CA ARG A 550 3.77 37.27 1.97
C ARG A 550 3.75 38.20 3.18
N LYS A 551 4.75 39.05 3.24
CA LYS A 551 4.84 40.09 4.29
C LYS A 551 3.56 40.94 4.27
N GLY A 552 2.94 41.07 5.44
CA GLY A 552 1.71 41.85 5.64
C GLY A 552 0.43 41.01 5.61
N LEU A 553 0.52 39.70 5.34
CA LEU A 553 -0.57 38.75 5.51
C LEU A 553 -0.41 38.00 6.84
N ASP A 554 -1.44 38.00 7.67
CA ASP A 554 -1.45 37.24 8.93
C ASP A 554 -1.60 35.74 8.70
N SER A 555 -2.32 35.36 7.64
CA SER A 555 -2.50 33.98 7.20
C SER A 555 -2.91 33.91 5.72
N VAL A 556 -2.79 32.71 5.13
CA VAL A 556 -3.19 32.42 3.76
C VAL A 556 -4.17 31.25 3.76
N PRO A 557 -5.27 31.31 2.98
CA PRO A 557 -6.19 30.20 2.83
C PRO A 557 -5.54 28.99 2.14
N VAL A 558 -6.02 27.79 2.49
CA VAL A 558 -5.59 26.53 1.92
C VAL A 558 -6.75 25.89 1.15
N TYR A 559 -6.47 25.31 -0.01
CA TYR A 559 -7.46 24.76 -0.92
C TYR A 559 -7.21 23.27 -1.18
N GLY A 560 -8.26 22.50 -1.45
CA GLY A 560 -8.18 21.10 -1.82
C GLY A 560 -7.99 20.84 -3.32
N ARG A 561 -8.06 21.89 -4.13
CA ARG A 561 -7.94 21.84 -5.60
C ARG A 561 -7.45 23.18 -6.16
N ALA A 562 -6.82 23.16 -7.35
CA ALA A 562 -6.32 24.34 -8.03
C ALA A 562 -7.20 24.64 -9.26
N TYR A 563 -8.41 25.16 -9.03
CA TYR A 563 -9.33 25.53 -10.10
C TYR A 563 -9.09 26.96 -10.59
N PRO A 564 -9.49 27.27 -11.85
CA PRO A 564 -9.39 28.61 -12.42
C PRO A 564 -10.27 29.61 -11.69
N GLU A 565 -9.92 30.88 -11.80
CA GLU A 565 -10.79 32.00 -11.46
C GLU A 565 -12.04 32.02 -12.34
N LYS A 566 -13.15 32.57 -11.81
CA LYS A 566 -14.44 32.59 -12.47
C LYS A 566 -14.43 33.18 -13.89
N ALA A 567 -13.58 34.18 -14.15
CA ALA A 567 -13.48 34.86 -15.44
C ALA A 567 -12.90 33.98 -16.54
N ALA A 568 -12.22 32.88 -16.19
CA ALA A 568 -11.62 31.95 -17.16
C ALA A 568 -12.63 31.01 -17.81
N TYR A 569 -13.82 30.87 -17.23
CA TYR A 569 -14.83 29.94 -17.73
C TYR A 569 -15.58 30.52 -18.91
N PRO A 570 -15.64 29.79 -20.05
CA PRO A 570 -16.49 30.20 -21.18
C PRO A 570 -17.99 30.14 -20.80
N ALA A 571 -18.82 30.81 -21.58
CA ALA A 571 -20.24 30.98 -21.23
C ALA A 571 -21.06 29.67 -21.16
N ASP A 572 -20.61 28.64 -21.87
CA ASP A 572 -21.21 27.29 -21.92
C ASP A 572 -20.68 26.33 -20.84
N VAL A 573 -19.69 26.75 -20.01
CA VAL A 573 -19.15 25.95 -18.92
C VAL A 573 -19.46 26.63 -17.58
N PRO A 574 -20.24 26.01 -16.70
CA PRO A 574 -20.54 26.56 -15.38
C PRO A 574 -19.26 26.74 -14.54
N ALA A 575 -19.06 27.96 -14.04
CA ALA A 575 -17.88 28.25 -13.21
C ALA A 575 -17.90 27.45 -11.91
N GLN A 576 -16.82 26.76 -11.63
CA GLN A 576 -16.66 25.99 -10.40
C GLN A 576 -16.19 26.87 -9.25
N ALA A 577 -16.74 26.63 -8.06
CA ALA A 577 -16.34 27.36 -6.86
C ALA A 577 -14.93 26.99 -6.39
N VAL A 578 -14.13 27.98 -6.01
CA VAL A 578 -12.84 27.79 -5.34
C VAL A 578 -13.03 28.16 -3.87
N SER A 579 -13.46 27.19 -3.06
CA SER A 579 -13.73 27.38 -1.64
C SER A 579 -12.51 26.99 -0.81
N PRO A 580 -12.06 27.83 0.14
CA PRO A 580 -11.02 27.44 1.10
C PRO A 580 -11.47 26.25 1.94
N LEU A 581 -10.55 25.37 2.27
CA LEU A 581 -10.70 24.38 3.33
C LEU A 581 -10.70 25.08 4.72
N PRO A 582 -11.07 24.39 5.81
CA PRO A 582 -11.08 24.99 7.15
C PRO A 582 -9.67 25.17 7.73
N TYR A 583 -8.70 25.37 6.84
CA TYR A 583 -7.28 25.47 7.14
C TYR A 583 -6.72 26.83 6.73
N THR A 584 -5.72 27.28 7.48
CA THR A 584 -4.94 28.46 7.12
C THR A 584 -3.46 28.20 7.30
N LEU A 585 -2.66 28.92 6.57
CA LEU A 585 -1.19 28.96 6.68
C LEU A 585 -0.82 30.25 7.40
N PRO A 586 -0.52 30.21 8.72
CA PRO A 586 -0.19 31.39 9.51
C PRO A 586 1.12 32.05 9.10
N ALA A 587 1.24 33.34 9.32
CA ALA A 587 2.47 34.10 9.13
C ALA A 587 3.65 33.45 9.88
N GLY A 588 4.81 33.41 9.22
CA GLY A 588 6.05 32.86 9.80
C GLY A 588 6.17 31.33 9.69
N GLN A 589 5.10 30.61 9.38
CA GLN A 589 5.19 29.18 9.10
C GLN A 589 5.72 28.92 7.69
N LYS A 590 6.29 27.72 7.50
CA LYS A 590 6.89 27.29 6.23
C LYS A 590 6.34 25.91 5.85
N TYR A 591 6.01 25.74 4.57
CA TYR A 591 5.52 24.46 4.04
C TYR A 591 6.29 24.08 2.77
N VAL A 592 6.59 22.79 2.63
CA VAL A 592 7.37 22.29 1.49
C VAL A 592 6.53 22.38 0.22
N VAL A 593 7.15 22.84 -0.86
CA VAL A 593 6.54 23.00 -2.19
C VAL A 593 6.78 21.75 -3.02
N GLY A 594 5.72 21.17 -3.55
CA GLY A 594 5.76 20.17 -4.61
C GLY A 594 5.93 20.82 -5.99
N GLU A 595 4.84 21.22 -6.58
CA GLU A 595 4.83 21.82 -7.91
C GLU A 595 4.12 23.20 -7.91
N LYS A 596 4.47 24.04 -8.89
CA LYS A 596 3.67 25.22 -9.25
C LYS A 596 2.74 24.82 -10.37
N VAL A 597 1.43 24.94 -10.15
CA VAL A 597 0.38 24.50 -11.09
C VAL A 597 -0.52 25.67 -11.50
N PRO A 598 -1.00 25.69 -12.76
CA PRO A 598 -2.04 26.64 -13.18
C PRO A 598 -3.39 26.27 -12.56
N GLY A 599 -4.30 27.24 -12.47
CA GLY A 599 -5.71 26.96 -12.29
C GLY A 599 -6.25 26.20 -13.51
N GLU A 600 -6.71 24.96 -13.31
CA GLU A 600 -7.18 24.09 -14.39
C GLU A 600 -8.41 23.29 -13.96
N TYR A 601 -9.41 23.18 -14.85
CA TYR A 601 -10.59 22.36 -14.65
C TYR A 601 -10.93 21.60 -15.93
N TYR A 602 -11.14 20.30 -15.83
CA TYR A 602 -11.59 19.46 -16.94
C TYR A 602 -13.11 19.30 -16.84
N TYR A 603 -13.84 19.96 -17.74
CA TYR A 603 -15.29 19.85 -17.87
C TYR A 603 -15.63 18.65 -18.75
N ALA A 604 -16.11 17.59 -18.14
CA ALA A 604 -16.52 16.35 -18.80
C ALA A 604 -17.78 15.84 -18.08
N VAL A 605 -18.94 16.37 -18.46
CA VAL A 605 -20.22 16.13 -17.77
C VAL A 605 -21.27 15.46 -18.68
N THR A 606 -20.87 15.04 -19.87
CA THR A 606 -21.74 14.35 -20.84
C THR A 606 -21.02 13.16 -21.43
N PHE A 607 -21.77 12.19 -21.93
CA PHE A 607 -21.25 11.02 -22.63
C PHE A 607 -20.48 11.39 -23.93
N ASP A 608 -20.83 12.49 -24.57
CA ASP A 608 -20.20 12.96 -25.81
C ASP A 608 -18.88 13.69 -25.54
N GLU A 609 -17.74 13.01 -25.83
CA GLU A 609 -16.39 13.55 -25.72
C GLU A 609 -16.21 14.90 -26.43
N ALA A 610 -16.95 15.16 -27.54
CA ALA A 610 -16.86 16.41 -28.28
C ALA A 610 -17.30 17.64 -27.48
N SER A 611 -18.07 17.43 -26.41
CA SER A 611 -18.49 18.48 -25.48
C SER A 611 -17.47 18.80 -24.39
N HIS A 612 -16.47 17.92 -24.19
CA HIS A 612 -15.50 18.05 -23.11
C HIS A 612 -14.55 19.25 -23.35
N ARG A 613 -14.20 19.96 -22.28
CA ARG A 613 -13.40 21.20 -22.32
C ARG A 613 -12.36 21.22 -21.20
N VAL A 614 -11.17 21.68 -21.50
CA VAL A 614 -10.18 22.06 -20.48
C VAL A 614 -10.24 23.58 -20.29
N VAL A 615 -10.64 24.02 -19.12
CA VAL A 615 -10.63 25.44 -18.73
C VAL A 615 -9.34 25.74 -18.00
N ARG A 616 -8.62 26.79 -18.45
CA ARG A 616 -7.38 27.28 -17.82
C ARG A 616 -7.52 28.75 -17.48
N GLY A 617 -7.12 29.08 -16.25
CA GLY A 617 -7.08 30.45 -15.76
C GLY A 617 -5.67 31.04 -15.69
N GLU A 618 -5.60 32.29 -15.29
CA GLU A 618 -4.35 33.00 -15.00
C GLU A 618 -3.88 32.75 -13.56
N ASP A 619 -4.78 32.40 -12.64
CA ASP A 619 -4.46 32.05 -11.26
C ASP A 619 -3.49 30.87 -11.22
N GLN A 620 -2.43 31.04 -10.44
CA GLN A 620 -1.40 30.02 -10.22
C GLN A 620 -1.43 29.58 -8.77
N TYR A 621 -1.16 28.31 -8.54
CA TYR A 621 -1.11 27.72 -7.21
C TYR A 621 0.25 27.07 -6.98
N TYR A 622 0.61 26.92 -5.70
CA TYR A 622 1.63 25.96 -5.27
C TYR A 622 0.93 24.79 -4.57
N GLU A 623 1.24 23.59 -5.03
CA GLU A 623 1.01 22.39 -4.26
C GLU A 623 2.01 22.33 -3.11
N ILE A 624 1.54 21.95 -1.93
CA ILE A 624 2.34 21.89 -0.71
C ILE A 624 2.06 20.62 0.10
N GLN A 625 3.05 20.16 0.85
CA GLN A 625 2.81 19.20 1.94
C GLN A 625 2.27 19.98 3.13
N TYR A 626 0.99 19.85 3.44
CA TYR A 626 0.33 20.66 4.46
C TYR A 626 0.07 19.91 5.77
N GLY A 627 -0.48 18.71 5.69
CA GLY A 627 -0.71 17.75 6.76
C GLY A 627 -0.28 16.37 6.30
N HIS A 628 -1.06 15.37 6.59
CA HIS A 628 -0.90 14.05 5.97
C HIS A 628 -1.17 14.12 4.45
N ARG A 629 -2.07 14.99 4.05
CA ARG A 629 -2.50 15.24 2.66
C ARG A 629 -1.71 16.38 2.02
N VAL A 630 -1.65 16.38 0.69
CA VAL A 630 -1.25 17.55 -0.07
C VAL A 630 -2.37 18.61 -0.04
N ALA A 631 -2.02 19.85 -0.37
CA ALA A 631 -2.99 20.94 -0.46
C ALA A 631 -2.47 22.02 -1.42
N PHE A 632 -3.29 23.01 -1.72
CA PHE A 632 -2.96 24.10 -2.64
C PHE A 632 -3.09 25.48 -1.98
N VAL A 633 -2.19 26.38 -2.36
CA VAL A 633 -2.25 27.81 -1.97
C VAL A 633 -2.04 28.67 -3.19
N ARG A 634 -2.71 29.84 -3.25
CA ARG A 634 -2.50 30.77 -4.37
C ARG A 634 -1.07 31.30 -4.37
N ALA A 635 -0.43 31.24 -5.52
CA ALA A 635 0.97 31.70 -5.68
C ALA A 635 1.09 33.22 -5.41
N ALA A 636 0.00 33.97 -5.61
CA ALA A 636 -0.06 35.39 -5.33
C ALA A 636 0.07 35.73 -3.83
N ASP A 637 -0.26 34.82 -2.92
CA ASP A 637 -0.33 35.07 -1.49
C ASP A 637 0.94 34.64 -0.74
N VAL A 638 1.86 33.97 -1.40
CA VAL A 638 3.05 33.38 -0.76
C VAL A 638 4.36 33.79 -1.43
N THR A 639 5.46 33.62 -0.69
CA THR A 639 6.83 33.80 -1.17
C THR A 639 7.56 32.47 -1.10
N VAL A 640 8.27 32.10 -2.17
CA VAL A 640 9.07 30.88 -2.25
C VAL A 640 10.51 31.17 -1.87
N SER A 641 11.11 30.30 -1.07
CA SER A 641 12.55 30.35 -0.74
C SER A 641 13.16 28.95 -0.73
N ALA A 642 14.48 28.87 -0.95
CA ALA A 642 15.22 27.62 -0.77
C ALA A 642 15.42 27.35 0.73
N ALA A 643 15.30 26.09 1.13
CA ALA A 643 15.57 25.60 2.47
C ALA A 643 16.64 24.49 2.42
N ARG A 644 17.63 24.60 3.31
CA ARG A 644 18.78 23.69 3.38
C ARG A 644 19.08 23.34 4.82
#